data_12376c12d7bcaeedc86b7bcb9ba219b7
#
_entry.id   12376c12d7bcaeedc86b7bcb9ba219b7
#
_cell.length_a   1.000
_cell.length_b   1.000
_cell.length_c   1.000
_cell.angle_alpha   90.00
_cell.angle_beta   90.00
_cell.angle_gamma   90.00
#
_symmetry.space_group_name_H-M   'P 1'
#
loop_
_entity.id
_entity.type
_entity.pdbx_description
1 polymer ?
#
loop_
_entity_poly.entity_id
_entity_poly.type
_entity_poly.pdbx_seq_one_letter_code
_entity_poly.pdbx_strand_id
1 'polypeptide(L)'
;MSQSDTQAEVQHTQPSVGSIAAHRPHTVAAVVSDLEPDIDADLDTYEEAPYDGPELPQGRFLDRERSWLAFNERVLELAEDPETPLLERANFLAIFASNLDEFFMVRVAGLKRRIATGVATRSASGLQPREVLEMIWARSRELMARHAATYHEDIAPALAEEGIHLVRWSELTEKEQARLFTLFRHQIFPVLTPLAVDPAHPFPYISGLSLNLAVVVRNPVSGHKHFARVKVPPLLSRFLESSPGRYVPIEDVIGAHLEELFPGMEVLEHHAFRLTRNEDLEVEEDDAENLLQALEKELMRRRFGPPVRLEVEESIDREVLDLLVRELKVSEAEVYPLPGPLDLTGLFRIHGLDRPELKYKKFIAGTHRDLAEVESASPPDIFAALRSRDVLLHHPYDSFSTSVQAFLEQAAGDPDVLAIKQTLYRTSGDSPIVDALIEAAESGKQVLVLVEIKARFDEHANIKWARKLEEAGCHVVYGLVGLKTHCKLSLVVRQEGDTLRRYCHVGTGNYHPKTARLYEDLGLLTADPQVGADLSDLFNRLSGYSRRETYRRLLVAPKSLRDGLISRIDKEIQHHRAGRPAHVRIKVNSIVDEALIDSLYRASQAGVPVDVWVRGICAVRPGVPGLSDNIRVRSILGRFLEHSRVFGFGNGGEPEVWIGSADMMHRNLDRRIEALVRVTDPGHRASLNRLLETGMSDGTASWHLGPDGEWTRHATDADGGPLRNVQEMLIDARRRRRGTATP
;
A
#
# COMPACT_ATOMS: atom_id res chain seq x y z
N MET A 1 -19.11 53.58 -55.54
CA MET A 1 -19.17 55.03 -55.24
C MET A 1 -19.08 55.11 -53.72
N SER A 2 -17.92 55.41 -53.29
CA SER A 2 -17.35 56.52 -52.54
C SER A 2 -17.88 56.57 -51.09
N GLN A 3 -17.02 56.21 -50.19
CA GLN A 3 -16.24 57.06 -49.28
C GLN A 3 -17.05 57.88 -48.31
N SER A 4 -16.85 57.71 -47.01
CA SER A 4 -15.85 58.48 -46.27
C SER A 4 -15.77 58.08 -44.79
N ASP A 5 -14.52 58.09 -44.30
CA ASP A 5 -14.03 57.94 -42.94
C ASP A 5 -14.70 58.86 -41.92
N THR A 6 -14.82 58.38 -40.66
CA THR A 6 -14.59 59.25 -39.49
C THR A 6 -14.07 58.41 -38.34
N GLN A 7 -12.79 58.62 -38.01
CA GLN A 7 -12.12 58.19 -36.76
C GLN A 7 -12.71 58.97 -35.61
N ALA A 8 -12.97 58.25 -34.52
CA ALA A 8 -13.20 58.81 -33.20
C ALA A 8 -12.11 58.24 -32.23
N GLU A 9 -11.18 59.12 -31.87
CA GLU A 9 -10.21 58.89 -30.78
C GLU A 9 -10.94 58.72 -29.45
N VAL A 10 -10.65 57.61 -28.79
CA VAL A 10 -11.00 57.40 -27.38
C VAL A 10 -9.75 57.57 -26.54
N GLN A 11 -9.69 58.68 -25.83
CA GLN A 11 -8.65 58.98 -24.81
C GLN A 11 -8.74 57.98 -23.65
N HIS A 12 -7.68 57.19 -23.46
CA HIS A 12 -7.46 56.41 -22.25
C HIS A 12 -6.91 57.32 -21.15
N THR A 13 -7.71 57.57 -20.13
CA THR A 13 -7.26 58.10 -18.85
C THR A 13 -6.74 56.95 -17.97
N GLN A 14 -5.44 56.94 -17.74
CA GLN A 14 -4.80 56.07 -16.73
C GLN A 14 -5.12 56.61 -15.31
N PRO A 15 -5.45 55.73 -14.34
CA PRO A 15 -5.47 56.11 -12.93
C PRO A 15 -4.03 56.13 -12.38
N SER A 16 -3.73 57.20 -11.64
CA SER A 16 -2.46 57.47 -10.98
C SER A 16 -2.11 56.37 -9.96
N VAL A 17 -0.93 55.78 -10.14
CA VAL A 17 -0.31 54.83 -9.20
C VAL A 17 0.16 55.60 -7.99
N GLY A 18 -0.48 55.36 -6.85
CA GLY A 18 -0.04 55.83 -5.54
C GLY A 18 1.33 55.19 -5.18
N SER A 19 2.25 56.07 -4.77
CA SER A 19 3.57 55.75 -4.28
C SER A 19 3.54 54.71 -3.15
N ILE A 20 3.97 53.45 -3.44
CA ILE A 20 4.29 52.48 -2.41
C ILE A 20 5.69 52.82 -1.88
N ALA A 21 5.76 53.24 -0.63
CA ALA A 21 7.01 53.51 0.09
C ALA A 21 7.88 52.25 0.07
N ALA A 22 9.09 52.38 -0.46
CA ALA A 22 10.11 51.33 -0.49
C ALA A 22 10.48 50.95 0.96
N HIS A 23 10.01 49.77 1.41
CA HIS A 23 10.56 49.13 2.60
C HIS A 23 11.93 48.57 2.21
N ARG A 24 12.97 49.07 2.86
CA ARG A 24 14.34 48.54 2.75
C ARG A 24 14.33 47.09 3.25
N PRO A 25 15.01 46.16 2.58
CA PRO A 25 15.18 44.80 3.10
C PRO A 25 16.06 44.88 4.35
N HIS A 26 15.47 44.59 5.50
CA HIS A 26 16.26 44.32 6.72
C HIS A 26 16.97 42.97 6.47
N THR A 27 18.27 43.00 6.51
CA THR A 27 19.22 41.91 6.48
C THR A 27 18.80 40.88 7.55
N VAL A 28 18.25 39.75 7.13
CA VAL A 28 18.12 38.53 7.97
C VAL A 28 19.50 37.89 8.03
N ALA A 29 20.34 38.44 8.90
CA ALA A 29 21.57 37.79 9.34
C ALA A 29 21.46 37.59 10.84
N ALA A 30 21.65 36.36 11.27
CA ALA A 30 21.81 35.89 12.65
C ALA A 30 20.57 35.24 13.30
N VAL A 31 20.28 33.98 12.96
CA VAL A 31 19.96 32.91 13.93
C VAL A 31 20.39 31.59 13.30
N VAL A 32 21.65 31.32 13.16
CA VAL A 32 22.22 30.06 12.66
C VAL A 32 23.30 29.48 13.60
N SER A 33 23.49 30.08 14.77
CA SER A 33 24.65 29.71 15.63
C SER A 33 24.41 28.58 16.64
N ASP A 34 23.16 28.04 16.76
CA ASP A 34 22.85 27.02 17.77
C ASP A 34 22.35 25.69 17.17
N LEU A 35 22.58 25.42 15.88
CA LEU A 35 22.26 24.12 15.28
C LEU A 35 23.41 23.16 15.57
N GLU A 36 23.07 21.98 16.11
CA GLU A 36 24.03 20.86 16.23
C GLU A 36 24.59 20.50 14.83
N PRO A 37 25.81 19.92 14.77
CA PRO A 37 26.41 19.50 13.50
C PRO A 37 25.50 18.53 12.75
N ASP A 38 25.63 18.53 11.43
CA ASP A 38 24.88 17.62 10.55
C ASP A 38 25.11 16.17 10.97
N ILE A 39 24.05 15.37 11.10
CA ILE A 39 24.15 13.92 11.38
C ILE A 39 24.94 13.24 10.26
N ASP A 40 24.82 13.74 9.03
CA ASP A 40 25.53 13.21 7.87
C ASP A 40 27.00 13.68 7.79
N ALA A 41 27.44 14.64 8.61
CA ALA A 41 28.86 14.97 8.73
C ALA A 41 29.68 13.77 9.26
N ASP A 42 29.03 12.89 10.04
CA ASP A 42 29.61 11.60 10.44
C ASP A 42 29.64 10.58 9.29
N LEU A 43 28.83 10.77 8.23
CA LEU A 43 28.78 9.88 7.06
C LEU A 43 29.80 10.27 5.97
N ASP A 44 30.05 11.56 5.79
CA ASP A 44 31.11 12.04 4.87
C ASP A 44 32.52 11.58 5.28
N THR A 45 32.67 11.16 6.54
CA THR A 45 33.90 10.59 7.08
C THR A 45 33.79 9.09 7.37
N TYR A 46 32.64 8.46 7.06
CA TYR A 46 32.45 7.03 7.26
C TYR A 46 33.22 6.25 6.20
N GLU A 47 34.41 5.80 6.56
CA GLU A 47 35.10 4.70 5.89
C GLU A 47 34.55 3.39 6.45
N GLU A 48 34.03 2.53 5.56
CA GLU A 48 33.60 1.18 5.93
C GLU A 48 34.75 0.50 6.69
N ALA A 49 34.56 0.25 7.97
CA ALA A 49 35.60 -0.42 8.77
C ALA A 49 35.89 -1.79 8.13
N PRO A 50 37.16 -2.16 7.91
CA PRO A 50 37.46 -3.43 7.29
C PRO A 50 36.81 -4.54 8.11
N TYR A 51 35.91 -5.30 7.46
CA TYR A 51 35.26 -6.44 8.09
C TYR A 51 36.29 -7.56 8.29
N ASP A 52 36.56 -7.89 9.53
CA ASP A 52 37.53 -8.91 9.96
C ASP A 52 36.88 -10.25 10.36
N GLY A 53 35.57 -10.37 10.15
CA GLY A 53 34.79 -11.59 10.44
C GLY A 53 34.84 -12.63 9.32
N PRO A 54 34.15 -13.77 9.51
CA PRO A 54 34.05 -14.83 8.49
C PRO A 54 33.38 -14.33 7.20
N GLU A 55 33.88 -14.82 6.06
CA GLU A 55 33.26 -14.54 4.77
C GLU A 55 31.78 -14.99 4.76
N LEU A 56 30.88 -14.13 4.22
CA LEU A 56 29.48 -14.45 4.15
C LEU A 56 29.21 -15.53 3.08
N PRO A 57 28.48 -16.62 3.41
CA PRO A 57 28.30 -17.74 2.49
C PRO A 57 27.42 -17.37 1.31
N GLN A 58 27.62 -18.06 0.18
CA GLN A 58 26.68 -18.03 -0.92
C GLN A 58 25.35 -18.67 -0.51
N GLY A 59 24.23 -18.22 -1.13
CA GLY A 59 22.90 -18.76 -0.80
C GLY A 59 22.35 -18.33 0.57
N ARG A 60 22.89 -17.26 1.13
CA ARG A 60 22.44 -16.67 2.41
C ARG A 60 21.11 -15.93 2.33
N PHE A 61 20.58 -15.69 1.15
CA PHE A 61 19.32 -15.00 0.96
C PHE A 61 18.19 -15.95 0.62
N LEU A 62 17.00 -15.73 1.21
CA LEU A 62 15.75 -16.36 0.75
C LEU A 62 15.28 -15.70 -0.55
N ASP A 63 14.60 -16.50 -1.39
CA ASP A 63 13.99 -15.97 -2.61
C ASP A 63 12.80 -15.07 -2.26
N ARG A 64 12.79 -13.88 -2.84
CA ARG A 64 11.79 -12.84 -2.54
C ARG A 64 10.39 -13.17 -3.03
N GLU A 65 10.24 -13.93 -4.12
CA GLU A 65 8.93 -14.29 -4.68
C GLU A 65 8.32 -15.44 -3.88
N ARG A 66 9.15 -16.41 -3.46
CA ARG A 66 8.76 -17.46 -2.50
C ARG A 66 8.30 -16.82 -1.17
N SER A 67 9.06 -15.85 -0.68
CA SER A 67 8.71 -15.12 0.55
C SER A 67 7.41 -14.34 0.41
N TRP A 68 7.11 -13.80 -0.79
CA TRP A 68 5.84 -13.12 -1.04
C TRP A 68 4.66 -14.11 -1.01
N LEU A 69 4.81 -15.28 -1.62
CA LEU A 69 3.76 -16.31 -1.57
C LEU A 69 3.53 -16.80 -0.13
N ALA A 70 4.60 -16.99 0.65
CA ALA A 70 4.49 -17.30 2.07
C ALA A 70 3.83 -16.17 2.89
N PHE A 71 3.97 -14.90 2.50
CA PHE A 71 3.19 -13.82 3.09
C PHE A 71 1.69 -13.96 2.79
N ASN A 72 1.33 -14.22 1.53
CA ASN A 72 -0.08 -14.37 1.17
C ASN A 72 -0.69 -15.64 1.77
N GLU A 73 0.11 -16.69 1.98
CA GLU A 73 -0.30 -17.88 2.75
C GLU A 73 -0.68 -17.53 4.18
N ARG A 74 0.12 -16.71 4.89
CA ARG A 74 -0.24 -16.24 6.24
C ARG A 74 -1.53 -15.43 6.27
N VAL A 75 -1.88 -14.75 5.18
CA VAL A 75 -3.20 -14.10 5.01
C VAL A 75 -4.30 -15.15 4.90
N LEU A 76 -4.07 -16.24 4.17
CA LEU A 76 -5.02 -17.36 4.07
C LEU A 76 -5.22 -18.05 5.44
N GLU A 77 -4.16 -18.23 6.21
CA GLU A 77 -4.24 -18.80 7.56
C GLU A 77 -5.13 -17.97 8.51
N LEU A 78 -5.29 -16.66 8.29
CA LEU A 78 -6.26 -15.85 9.04
C LEU A 78 -7.71 -16.16 8.63
N ALA A 79 -7.94 -16.57 7.39
CA ALA A 79 -9.25 -17.04 6.95
C ALA A 79 -9.58 -18.45 7.50
N GLU A 80 -8.56 -19.26 7.72
CA GLU A 80 -8.68 -20.63 8.26
C GLU A 80 -8.80 -20.64 9.80
N ASP A 81 -8.44 -19.53 10.47
CA ASP A 81 -8.48 -19.44 11.94
C ASP A 81 -9.91 -19.30 12.47
N PRO A 82 -10.45 -20.30 13.18
CA PRO A 82 -11.82 -20.26 13.73
C PRO A 82 -12.02 -19.18 14.79
N GLU A 83 -10.95 -18.68 15.45
CA GLU A 83 -11.03 -17.60 16.42
C GLU A 83 -11.24 -16.22 15.75
N THR A 84 -11.00 -16.14 14.44
CA THR A 84 -11.29 -14.92 13.64
C THR A 84 -12.80 -14.85 13.37
N PRO A 85 -13.47 -13.70 13.58
CA PRO A 85 -14.89 -13.55 13.28
C PRO A 85 -15.24 -13.93 11.84
N LEU A 86 -16.39 -14.60 11.63
CA LEU A 86 -16.71 -15.27 10.37
C LEU A 86 -16.68 -14.34 9.13
N LEU A 87 -17.24 -13.14 9.21
CA LEU A 87 -17.18 -12.20 8.08
C LEU A 87 -15.76 -11.65 7.85
N GLU A 88 -14.92 -11.59 8.86
CA GLU A 88 -13.51 -11.24 8.67
C GLU A 88 -12.74 -12.39 8.00
N ARG A 89 -13.08 -13.65 8.29
CA ARG A 89 -12.53 -14.82 7.58
C ARG A 89 -12.87 -14.74 6.08
N ALA A 90 -14.13 -14.45 5.74
CA ALA A 90 -14.55 -14.19 4.36
C ALA A 90 -13.80 -13.02 3.71
N ASN A 91 -13.54 -11.95 4.49
CA ASN A 91 -12.74 -10.81 4.06
C ASN A 91 -11.29 -11.20 3.76
N PHE A 92 -10.66 -12.04 4.59
CA PHE A 92 -9.30 -12.52 4.35
C PHE A 92 -9.19 -13.41 3.11
N LEU A 93 -10.23 -14.20 2.77
CA LEU A 93 -10.29 -14.91 1.48
C LEU A 93 -10.28 -13.91 0.30
N ALA A 94 -11.09 -12.86 0.39
CA ALA A 94 -11.10 -11.82 -0.66
C ALA A 94 -9.77 -11.07 -0.76
N ILE A 95 -9.11 -10.77 0.37
CA ILE A 95 -7.79 -10.14 0.42
C ILE A 95 -6.73 -11.06 -0.20
N PHE A 96 -6.74 -12.36 0.12
CA PHE A 96 -5.83 -13.34 -0.49
C PHE A 96 -5.95 -13.34 -2.01
N ALA A 97 -7.17 -13.39 -2.55
CA ALA A 97 -7.43 -13.37 -3.98
C ALA A 97 -6.93 -12.07 -4.64
N SER A 98 -7.24 -10.91 -4.04
CA SER A 98 -6.82 -9.60 -4.52
C SER A 98 -5.29 -9.43 -4.49
N ASN A 99 -4.62 -9.90 -3.44
CA ASN A 99 -3.17 -9.88 -3.34
C ASN A 99 -2.53 -10.74 -4.45
N LEU A 100 -3.10 -11.93 -4.69
CA LEU A 100 -2.59 -12.83 -5.72
C LEU A 100 -2.77 -12.24 -7.13
N ASP A 101 -3.88 -11.56 -7.39
CA ASP A 101 -4.09 -10.80 -8.64
C ASP A 101 -2.97 -9.79 -8.86
N GLU A 102 -2.68 -8.93 -7.87
CA GLU A 102 -1.60 -7.95 -7.96
C GLU A 102 -0.24 -8.60 -8.18
N PHE A 103 0.03 -9.72 -7.49
CA PHE A 103 1.28 -10.47 -7.66
C PHE A 103 1.48 -10.93 -9.10
N PHE A 104 0.44 -11.52 -9.71
CA PHE A 104 0.50 -11.96 -11.10
C PHE A 104 0.60 -10.78 -12.08
N MET A 105 -0.21 -9.74 -11.90
CA MET A 105 -0.20 -8.55 -12.76
C MET A 105 1.15 -7.85 -12.81
N VAL A 106 1.93 -7.93 -11.73
CA VAL A 106 3.14 -7.12 -11.56
C VAL A 106 4.39 -7.99 -11.53
N ARG A 107 4.46 -8.93 -10.58
CA ARG A 107 5.69 -9.69 -10.31
C ARG A 107 5.91 -10.80 -11.31
N VAL A 108 4.91 -11.63 -11.54
CA VAL A 108 4.96 -12.71 -12.54
C VAL A 108 5.10 -12.12 -13.94
N ALA A 109 4.37 -11.06 -14.25
CA ALA A 109 4.47 -10.34 -15.50
C ALA A 109 5.89 -9.80 -15.76
N GLY A 110 6.51 -9.17 -14.77
CA GLY A 110 7.88 -8.67 -14.86
C GLY A 110 8.90 -9.81 -15.03
N LEU A 111 8.68 -10.96 -14.39
CA LEU A 111 9.53 -12.13 -14.53
C LEU A 111 9.43 -12.73 -15.94
N LYS A 112 8.21 -12.90 -16.46
CA LYS A 112 7.96 -13.36 -17.86
C LYS A 112 8.64 -12.44 -18.89
N ARG A 113 8.54 -11.12 -18.69
CA ARG A 113 9.19 -10.15 -19.57
C ARG A 113 10.71 -10.32 -19.58
N ARG A 114 11.36 -10.45 -18.41
CA ARG A 114 12.81 -10.70 -18.33
C ARG A 114 13.23 -11.96 -19.04
N ILE A 115 12.44 -13.04 -18.92
CA ILE A 115 12.68 -14.29 -19.67
C ILE A 115 12.54 -14.08 -21.17
N ALA A 116 11.50 -13.36 -21.61
CA ALA A 116 11.25 -13.10 -23.04
C ALA A 116 12.33 -12.21 -23.68
N THR A 117 12.92 -11.27 -22.93
CA THR A 117 14.02 -10.40 -23.39
C THR A 117 15.41 -11.02 -23.24
N GLY A 118 15.51 -12.28 -22.78
CA GLY A 118 16.78 -12.98 -22.61
C GLY A 118 17.62 -12.50 -21.43
N VAL A 119 17.08 -11.72 -20.51
CA VAL A 119 17.78 -11.25 -19.30
C VAL A 119 17.83 -12.40 -18.29
N ALA A 120 18.95 -13.11 -18.26
CA ALA A 120 19.16 -14.31 -17.46
C ALA A 120 19.88 -14.03 -16.12
N THR A 121 19.79 -12.82 -15.58
CA THR A 121 20.43 -12.49 -14.29
C THR A 121 19.79 -13.30 -13.16
N ARG A 122 20.62 -14.04 -12.42
CA ARG A 122 20.17 -14.78 -11.23
C ARG A 122 19.65 -13.81 -10.16
N SER A 123 18.69 -14.29 -9.36
CA SER A 123 18.26 -13.56 -8.15
C SER A 123 19.34 -13.61 -7.07
N ALA A 124 19.22 -12.80 -6.02
CA ALA A 124 20.10 -12.84 -4.87
C ALA A 124 20.10 -14.23 -4.17
N SER A 125 19.00 -14.99 -4.28
CA SER A 125 18.92 -16.39 -3.82
C SER A 125 19.68 -17.39 -4.71
N GLY A 126 20.23 -16.96 -5.85
CA GLY A 126 20.97 -17.78 -6.81
C GLY A 126 20.10 -18.45 -7.88
N LEU A 127 18.77 -18.33 -7.82
CA LEU A 127 17.83 -18.97 -8.77
C LEU A 127 17.79 -18.23 -10.10
N GLN A 128 17.61 -19.00 -11.19
CA GLN A 128 17.36 -18.47 -12.52
C GLN A 128 15.90 -17.95 -12.60
N PRO A 129 15.59 -16.94 -13.43
CA PRO A 129 14.22 -16.44 -13.61
C PRO A 129 13.20 -17.53 -13.96
N ARG A 130 13.61 -18.56 -14.73
CA ARG A 130 12.73 -19.66 -15.12
C ARG A 130 12.44 -20.60 -13.94
N GLU A 131 13.44 -20.91 -13.12
CA GLU A 131 13.30 -21.71 -11.90
C GLU A 131 12.35 -21.04 -10.90
N VAL A 132 12.48 -19.71 -10.75
CA VAL A 132 11.56 -18.89 -9.91
C VAL A 132 10.14 -18.97 -10.44
N LEU A 133 9.94 -18.88 -11.77
CA LEU A 133 8.61 -18.93 -12.38
C LEU A 133 7.93 -20.31 -12.20
N GLU A 134 8.68 -21.38 -12.37
CA GLU A 134 8.19 -22.76 -12.15
C GLU A 134 7.78 -22.97 -10.69
N MET A 135 8.59 -22.49 -9.75
CA MET A 135 8.26 -22.51 -8.31
C MET A 135 7.00 -21.70 -8.01
N ILE A 136 6.85 -20.52 -8.61
CA ILE A 136 5.64 -19.69 -8.45
C ILE A 136 4.41 -20.45 -8.93
N TRP A 137 4.42 -21.05 -10.12
CA TRP A 137 3.28 -21.78 -10.66
C TRP A 137 2.88 -22.95 -9.77
N ALA A 138 3.85 -23.75 -9.30
CA ALA A 138 3.58 -24.85 -8.41
C ALA A 138 2.95 -24.40 -7.10
N ARG A 139 3.58 -23.44 -6.43
CA ARG A 139 3.10 -22.95 -5.11
C ARG A 139 1.76 -22.20 -5.22
N SER A 140 1.58 -21.39 -6.27
CA SER A 140 0.30 -20.69 -6.47
C SER A 140 -0.84 -21.66 -6.69
N ARG A 141 -0.61 -22.76 -7.43
CA ARG A 141 -1.63 -23.80 -7.66
C ARG A 141 -2.06 -24.47 -6.36
N GLU A 142 -1.11 -24.79 -5.49
CA GLU A 142 -1.37 -25.34 -4.17
C GLU A 142 -2.18 -24.37 -3.29
N LEU A 143 -1.74 -23.11 -3.22
CA LEU A 143 -2.42 -22.08 -2.42
C LEU A 143 -3.82 -21.76 -2.94
N MET A 144 -4.03 -21.73 -4.25
CA MET A 144 -5.36 -21.50 -4.85
C MET A 144 -6.31 -22.66 -4.59
N ALA A 145 -5.82 -23.90 -4.64
CA ALA A 145 -6.61 -25.08 -4.28
C ALA A 145 -7.02 -25.04 -2.80
N ARG A 146 -6.09 -24.74 -1.89
CA ARG A 146 -6.35 -24.56 -0.45
C ARG A 146 -7.34 -23.41 -0.17
N HIS A 147 -7.20 -22.29 -0.86
CA HIS A 147 -8.11 -21.15 -0.78
C HIS A 147 -9.55 -21.52 -1.22
N ALA A 148 -9.70 -22.28 -2.31
CA ALA A 148 -10.98 -22.76 -2.77
C ALA A 148 -11.59 -23.78 -1.78
N ALA A 149 -10.79 -24.71 -1.24
CA ALA A 149 -11.22 -25.66 -0.22
C ALA A 149 -11.69 -24.94 1.04
N THR A 150 -10.94 -23.97 1.56
CA THR A 150 -11.34 -23.15 2.72
C THR A 150 -12.70 -22.46 2.49
N TYR A 151 -12.93 -21.93 1.28
CA TYR A 151 -14.23 -21.36 0.95
C TYR A 151 -15.36 -22.40 0.97
N HIS A 152 -15.20 -23.52 0.27
CA HIS A 152 -16.27 -24.51 0.07
C HIS A 152 -16.55 -25.37 1.31
N GLU A 153 -15.50 -25.79 2.01
CA GLU A 153 -15.59 -26.79 3.07
C GLU A 153 -15.80 -26.17 4.47
N ASP A 154 -15.44 -24.87 4.63
CA ASP A 154 -15.47 -24.21 5.94
C ASP A 154 -16.32 -22.93 5.90
N ILE A 155 -15.93 -21.91 5.11
CA ILE A 155 -16.53 -20.57 5.21
C ILE A 155 -17.98 -20.55 4.69
N ALA A 156 -18.26 -21.14 3.53
CA ALA A 156 -19.62 -21.14 2.97
C ALA A 156 -20.62 -21.93 3.84
N PRO A 157 -20.29 -23.10 4.41
CA PRO A 157 -21.14 -23.78 5.37
C PRO A 157 -21.38 -22.96 6.65
N ALA A 158 -20.33 -22.38 7.23
CA ALA A 158 -20.44 -21.53 8.43
C ALA A 158 -21.30 -20.29 8.19
N LEU A 159 -21.18 -19.65 7.03
CA LEU A 159 -22.05 -18.54 6.62
C LEU A 159 -23.51 -18.98 6.51
N ALA A 160 -23.78 -20.19 5.99
CA ALA A 160 -25.13 -20.74 5.88
C ALA A 160 -25.77 -20.97 7.26
N GLU A 161 -25.02 -21.44 8.25
CA GLU A 161 -25.46 -21.57 9.64
C GLU A 161 -25.90 -20.21 10.23
N GLU A 162 -25.26 -19.14 9.81
CA GLU A 162 -25.59 -17.76 10.20
C GLU A 162 -26.69 -17.12 9.32
N GLY A 163 -27.33 -17.90 8.42
CA GLY A 163 -28.39 -17.44 7.54
C GLY A 163 -27.89 -16.64 6.32
N ILE A 164 -26.62 -16.72 5.98
CA ILE A 164 -26.01 -16.11 4.79
C ILE A 164 -25.68 -17.23 3.81
N HIS A 165 -26.56 -17.49 2.86
CA HIS A 165 -26.44 -18.60 1.94
C HIS A 165 -25.88 -18.13 0.59
N LEU A 166 -24.72 -18.63 0.20
CA LEU A 166 -24.14 -18.45 -1.13
C LEU A 166 -24.51 -19.70 -1.96
N VAL A 167 -25.48 -19.57 -2.84
CA VAL A 167 -26.12 -20.70 -3.52
C VAL A 167 -25.92 -20.61 -5.04
N ARG A 168 -25.96 -21.78 -5.71
CA ARG A 168 -25.94 -21.86 -7.17
C ARG A 168 -27.36 -21.70 -7.73
N TRP A 169 -27.46 -21.38 -9.03
CA TRP A 169 -28.77 -21.21 -9.69
C TRP A 169 -29.69 -22.41 -9.51
N SER A 170 -29.15 -23.65 -9.57
CA SER A 170 -29.91 -24.90 -9.42
C SER A 170 -30.53 -25.11 -8.02
N GLU A 171 -30.05 -24.41 -7.02
CA GLU A 171 -30.53 -24.50 -5.63
C GLU A 171 -31.63 -23.49 -5.31
N LEU A 172 -32.02 -22.67 -6.30
CA LEU A 172 -33.05 -21.64 -6.14
C LEU A 172 -34.44 -22.23 -6.33
N THR A 173 -35.38 -21.70 -5.55
CA THR A 173 -36.81 -21.95 -5.78
C THR A 173 -37.29 -21.26 -7.05
N GLU A 174 -38.39 -21.75 -7.65
CA GLU A 174 -39.00 -21.14 -8.82
C GLU A 174 -39.35 -19.64 -8.62
N LYS A 175 -39.77 -19.28 -7.41
CA LYS A 175 -40.07 -17.88 -7.05
C LYS A 175 -38.79 -17.01 -7.06
N GLU A 176 -37.67 -17.49 -6.56
CA GLU A 176 -36.38 -16.80 -6.58
C GLU A 176 -35.87 -16.68 -8.00
N GLN A 177 -35.96 -17.76 -8.79
CA GLN A 177 -35.60 -17.75 -10.21
C GLN A 177 -36.43 -16.73 -11.01
N ALA A 178 -37.76 -16.69 -10.80
CA ALA A 178 -38.64 -15.72 -11.47
C ALA A 178 -38.27 -14.25 -11.07
N ARG A 179 -37.92 -14.02 -9.79
CA ARG A 179 -37.44 -12.70 -9.34
C ARG A 179 -36.14 -12.31 -10.04
N LEU A 180 -35.17 -13.21 -10.07
CA LEU A 180 -33.87 -12.95 -10.69
C LEU A 180 -33.99 -12.84 -12.21
N PHE A 181 -34.91 -13.56 -12.86
CA PHE A 181 -35.24 -13.38 -14.28
C PHE A 181 -35.72 -11.97 -14.56
N THR A 182 -36.61 -11.44 -13.71
CA THR A 182 -37.07 -10.05 -13.83
C THR A 182 -35.90 -9.06 -13.71
N LEU A 183 -35.00 -9.28 -12.72
CA LEU A 183 -33.79 -8.48 -12.54
C LEU A 183 -32.85 -8.59 -13.75
N PHE A 184 -32.65 -9.81 -14.26
CA PHE A 184 -31.87 -10.08 -15.45
C PHE A 184 -32.34 -9.29 -16.64
N ARG A 185 -33.66 -9.38 -16.98
CA ARG A 185 -34.25 -8.70 -18.13
C ARG A 185 -34.13 -7.18 -18.06
N HIS A 186 -34.26 -6.59 -16.88
CA HIS A 186 -34.31 -5.12 -16.73
C HIS A 186 -32.95 -4.48 -16.46
N GLN A 187 -32.02 -5.18 -15.81
CA GLN A 187 -30.75 -4.59 -15.32
C GLN A 187 -29.50 -5.24 -15.87
N ILE A 188 -29.54 -6.53 -16.21
CA ILE A 188 -28.36 -7.29 -16.65
C ILE A 188 -28.34 -7.42 -18.18
N PHE A 189 -29.41 -7.95 -18.75
CA PHE A 189 -29.54 -8.18 -20.20
C PHE A 189 -29.20 -6.97 -21.06
N PRO A 190 -29.66 -5.75 -20.76
CA PRO A 190 -29.40 -4.58 -21.62
C PRO A 190 -27.93 -4.16 -21.69
N VAL A 191 -27.09 -4.62 -20.74
CA VAL A 191 -25.66 -4.31 -20.69
C VAL A 191 -24.77 -5.47 -21.17
N LEU A 192 -25.37 -6.61 -21.51
CA LEU A 192 -24.65 -7.76 -22.05
C LEU A 192 -24.46 -7.64 -23.57
N THR A 193 -23.27 -8.00 -24.03
CA THR A 193 -22.99 -8.08 -25.47
C THR A 193 -22.27 -9.40 -25.76
N PRO A 194 -22.98 -10.38 -26.32
CA PRO A 194 -22.35 -11.61 -26.76
C PRO A 194 -21.47 -11.32 -28.00
N LEU A 195 -20.26 -11.85 -28.01
CA LEU A 195 -19.32 -11.73 -29.12
C LEU A 195 -19.04 -13.11 -29.70
N ALA A 196 -19.52 -13.38 -30.90
CA ALA A 196 -19.26 -14.61 -31.61
C ALA A 196 -17.81 -14.67 -32.13
N VAL A 197 -17.29 -15.89 -32.29
CA VAL A 197 -15.98 -16.15 -32.87
C VAL A 197 -16.17 -17.03 -34.10
N ASP A 198 -15.86 -16.50 -35.28
CA ASP A 198 -15.90 -17.14 -36.57
C ASP A 198 -14.87 -16.50 -37.52
N PRO A 199 -14.69 -16.98 -38.77
CA PRO A 199 -13.73 -16.34 -39.69
C PRO A 199 -13.95 -14.84 -39.99
N ALA A 200 -15.19 -14.33 -39.79
CA ALA A 200 -15.50 -12.91 -39.94
C ALA A 200 -15.39 -12.13 -38.63
N HIS A 201 -15.41 -12.85 -37.49
CA HIS A 201 -15.35 -12.28 -36.15
C HIS A 201 -14.19 -12.91 -35.39
N PRO A 202 -13.00 -12.30 -35.38
CA PRO A 202 -11.83 -12.85 -34.69
C PRO A 202 -12.07 -12.91 -33.18
N PHE A 203 -11.28 -13.73 -32.48
CA PHE A 203 -11.40 -13.90 -31.03
C PHE A 203 -11.32 -12.53 -30.33
N PRO A 204 -12.32 -12.18 -29.49
CA PRO A 204 -12.40 -10.86 -28.91
C PRO A 204 -11.30 -10.61 -27.87
N TYR A 205 -10.89 -9.38 -27.75
CA TYR A 205 -9.99 -8.98 -26.66
C TYR A 205 -10.63 -9.23 -25.30
N ILE A 206 -9.89 -9.94 -24.42
CA ILE A 206 -10.30 -10.19 -23.03
C ILE A 206 -9.50 -9.25 -22.12
N SER A 207 -10.20 -8.34 -21.42
CA SER A 207 -9.59 -7.40 -20.49
C SER A 207 -9.07 -8.10 -19.22
N GLY A 208 -8.01 -7.55 -18.60
CA GLY A 208 -7.46 -8.05 -17.35
C GLY A 208 -8.51 -8.09 -16.24
N LEU A 209 -8.43 -9.11 -15.38
CA LEU A 209 -9.33 -9.38 -14.24
C LEU A 209 -10.82 -9.53 -14.58
N SER A 210 -11.21 -9.49 -15.85
CA SER A 210 -12.61 -9.67 -16.22
C SER A 210 -13.04 -11.12 -16.14
N LEU A 211 -14.21 -11.35 -15.52
CA LEU A 211 -14.90 -12.62 -15.57
C LEU A 211 -15.73 -12.70 -16.85
N ASN A 212 -15.72 -13.87 -17.50
CA ASN A 212 -16.37 -14.09 -18.78
C ASN A 212 -17.01 -15.48 -18.80
N LEU A 213 -18.03 -15.66 -19.63
CA LEU A 213 -18.55 -16.96 -20.00
C LEU A 213 -18.07 -17.32 -21.41
N ALA A 214 -17.45 -18.46 -21.54
CA ALA A 214 -17.21 -19.16 -22.80
C ALA A 214 -18.47 -19.95 -23.13
N VAL A 215 -19.13 -19.65 -24.23
CA VAL A 215 -20.43 -20.25 -24.58
C VAL A 215 -20.30 -20.97 -25.89
N VAL A 216 -20.73 -22.23 -25.93
CA VAL A 216 -20.84 -23.02 -27.17
C VAL A 216 -22.30 -23.08 -27.59
N VAL A 217 -22.58 -22.56 -28.77
CA VAL A 217 -23.93 -22.59 -29.35
C VAL A 217 -23.96 -23.39 -30.62
N ARG A 218 -25.07 -24.00 -30.93
CA ARG A 218 -25.31 -24.77 -32.16
C ARG A 218 -26.42 -24.15 -32.98
N ASN A 219 -26.16 -23.98 -34.27
CA ASN A 219 -27.21 -23.61 -35.20
C ASN A 219 -28.10 -24.89 -35.49
N PRO A 220 -29.38 -24.90 -35.09
CA PRO A 220 -30.19 -26.09 -35.22
C PRO A 220 -30.48 -26.49 -36.68
N VAL A 221 -30.32 -25.53 -37.62
CA VAL A 221 -30.58 -25.77 -39.06
C VAL A 221 -29.35 -26.35 -39.75
N SER A 222 -28.16 -25.77 -39.51
CA SER A 222 -26.91 -26.20 -40.15
C SER A 222 -26.13 -27.27 -39.34
N GLY A 223 -26.44 -27.43 -38.06
CA GLY A 223 -25.74 -28.30 -37.12
C GLY A 223 -24.35 -27.78 -36.69
N HIS A 224 -23.88 -26.63 -37.23
CA HIS A 224 -22.58 -26.09 -36.90
C HIS A 224 -22.53 -25.53 -35.49
N LYS A 225 -21.44 -25.87 -34.75
CA LYS A 225 -21.12 -25.31 -33.46
C LYS A 225 -20.38 -23.98 -33.65
N HIS A 226 -20.67 -22.99 -32.80
CA HIS A 226 -20.01 -21.71 -32.75
C HIS A 226 -19.61 -21.41 -31.31
N PHE A 227 -18.46 -20.73 -31.15
CA PHE A 227 -18.04 -20.20 -29.87
C PHE A 227 -18.48 -18.74 -29.76
N ALA A 228 -18.96 -18.36 -28.58
CA ALA A 228 -19.23 -16.98 -28.23
C ALA A 228 -18.70 -16.64 -26.84
N ARG A 229 -18.34 -15.41 -26.64
CA ARG A 229 -17.91 -14.90 -25.34
C ARG A 229 -18.91 -13.90 -24.81
N VAL A 230 -19.32 -14.06 -23.54
CA VAL A 230 -20.15 -13.10 -22.81
C VAL A 230 -19.35 -12.56 -21.63
N LYS A 231 -19.13 -11.23 -21.58
CA LYS A 231 -18.45 -10.59 -20.44
C LYS A 231 -19.42 -10.37 -19.30
N VAL A 232 -19.05 -10.79 -18.10
CA VAL A 232 -19.76 -10.44 -16.87
C VAL A 232 -19.51 -8.96 -16.55
N PRO A 233 -20.54 -8.11 -16.41
CA PRO A 233 -20.35 -6.68 -16.20
C PRO A 233 -19.75 -6.37 -14.83
N PRO A 234 -18.58 -5.76 -14.75
CA PRO A 234 -17.88 -5.53 -13.47
C PRO A 234 -18.51 -4.43 -12.60
N LEU A 235 -19.41 -3.62 -13.18
CA LEU A 235 -20.13 -2.57 -12.45
C LEU A 235 -21.35 -3.10 -11.68
N LEU A 236 -21.81 -4.30 -11.98
CA LEU A 236 -22.90 -4.96 -11.27
C LEU A 236 -22.37 -5.73 -10.06
N SER A 237 -23.24 -5.93 -9.06
CA SER A 237 -22.90 -6.69 -7.88
C SER A 237 -22.52 -8.11 -8.25
N ARG A 238 -21.36 -8.60 -7.71
CA ARG A 238 -20.88 -9.95 -7.95
C ARG A 238 -21.83 -11.02 -7.42
N PHE A 239 -22.47 -10.76 -6.27
CA PHE A 239 -23.49 -11.61 -5.67
C PHE A 239 -24.83 -10.88 -5.67
N LEU A 240 -25.85 -11.50 -6.24
CA LEU A 240 -27.20 -10.97 -6.35
C LEU A 240 -28.08 -11.62 -5.27
N GLU A 241 -28.82 -10.81 -4.53
CA GLU A 241 -29.73 -11.32 -3.51
C GLU A 241 -31.02 -11.85 -4.17
N SER A 242 -31.26 -13.16 -4.07
CA SER A 242 -32.46 -13.83 -4.58
C SER A 242 -33.65 -13.70 -3.61
N SER A 243 -33.38 -13.80 -2.34
CA SER A 243 -34.29 -13.57 -1.20
C SER A 243 -33.44 -13.16 0.01
N PRO A 244 -34.04 -12.66 1.10
CA PRO A 244 -33.26 -12.20 2.25
C PRO A 244 -32.27 -13.26 2.75
N GLY A 245 -30.99 -12.89 2.77
CA GLY A 245 -29.89 -13.76 3.18
C GLY A 245 -29.44 -14.81 2.15
N ARG A 246 -30.04 -14.86 0.95
CA ARG A 246 -29.63 -15.82 -0.10
C ARG A 246 -29.05 -15.08 -1.31
N TYR A 247 -27.83 -15.42 -1.67
CA TYR A 247 -27.03 -14.74 -2.67
C TYR A 247 -26.57 -15.68 -3.76
N VAL A 248 -26.64 -15.27 -5.03
CA VAL A 248 -26.28 -16.05 -6.21
C VAL A 248 -25.20 -15.31 -6.98
N PRO A 249 -24.14 -16.00 -7.48
CA PRO A 249 -23.17 -15.40 -8.39
C PRO A 249 -23.87 -14.88 -9.66
N ILE A 250 -23.50 -13.68 -10.10
CA ILE A 250 -24.12 -13.05 -11.28
C ILE A 250 -23.90 -13.87 -12.55
N GLU A 251 -22.78 -14.57 -12.69
CA GLU A 251 -22.50 -15.45 -13.84
C GLU A 251 -23.48 -16.64 -13.90
N ASP A 252 -23.93 -17.17 -12.76
CA ASP A 252 -24.95 -18.21 -12.73
C ASP A 252 -26.29 -17.72 -13.29
N VAL A 253 -26.65 -16.47 -12.91
CA VAL A 253 -27.87 -15.85 -13.42
C VAL A 253 -27.78 -15.59 -14.93
N ILE A 254 -26.62 -15.15 -15.42
CA ILE A 254 -26.39 -14.94 -16.85
C ILE A 254 -26.40 -16.30 -17.57
N GLY A 255 -25.73 -17.32 -17.02
CA GLY A 255 -25.66 -18.66 -17.56
C GLY A 255 -27.04 -19.31 -17.75
N ALA A 256 -27.91 -19.13 -16.75
CA ALA A 256 -29.28 -19.66 -16.80
C ALA A 256 -30.18 -18.99 -17.86
N HIS A 257 -29.78 -17.84 -18.41
CA HIS A 257 -30.57 -17.07 -19.38
C HIS A 257 -29.84 -16.79 -20.69
N LEU A 258 -28.84 -17.61 -21.03
CA LEU A 258 -28.06 -17.45 -22.27
C LEU A 258 -28.93 -17.59 -23.52
N GLU A 259 -30.00 -18.38 -23.50
CA GLU A 259 -30.95 -18.52 -24.63
C GLU A 259 -31.57 -17.17 -25.05
N GLU A 260 -31.76 -16.25 -24.10
CA GLU A 260 -32.24 -14.90 -24.38
C GLU A 260 -31.21 -14.05 -25.18
N LEU A 261 -29.91 -14.39 -25.04
CA LEU A 261 -28.83 -13.71 -25.76
C LEU A 261 -28.55 -14.32 -27.14
N PHE A 262 -28.99 -15.58 -27.39
CA PHE A 262 -28.74 -16.32 -28.62
C PHE A 262 -30.06 -16.81 -29.25
N PRO A 263 -31.00 -15.95 -29.59
CA PRO A 263 -32.30 -16.35 -30.11
C PRO A 263 -32.15 -17.16 -31.41
N GLY A 264 -32.78 -18.33 -31.45
CA GLY A 264 -32.73 -19.22 -32.58
C GLY A 264 -31.47 -20.13 -32.65
N MET A 265 -30.58 -20.08 -31.67
CA MET A 265 -29.49 -20.98 -31.47
C MET A 265 -29.75 -21.87 -30.24
N GLU A 266 -29.18 -23.06 -30.22
CA GLU A 266 -29.19 -23.95 -29.07
C GLU A 266 -27.93 -23.74 -28.25
N VAL A 267 -28.05 -23.38 -26.98
CA VAL A 267 -26.89 -23.26 -26.04
C VAL A 267 -26.54 -24.67 -25.59
N LEU A 268 -25.36 -25.17 -25.94
CA LEU A 268 -24.90 -26.50 -25.59
C LEU A 268 -24.25 -26.53 -24.21
N GLU A 269 -23.38 -25.59 -23.96
CA GLU A 269 -22.62 -25.49 -22.73
C GLU A 269 -22.08 -24.08 -22.52
N HIS A 270 -21.74 -23.77 -21.28
CA HIS A 270 -21.02 -22.55 -20.93
C HIS A 270 -20.11 -22.78 -19.73
N HIS A 271 -18.99 -22.06 -19.69
CA HIS A 271 -17.99 -22.17 -18.64
C HIS A 271 -17.48 -20.79 -18.27
N ALA A 272 -17.32 -20.52 -16.97
CA ALA A 272 -16.71 -19.29 -16.52
C ALA A 272 -15.19 -19.35 -16.68
N PHE A 273 -14.60 -18.23 -17.10
CA PHE A 273 -13.16 -18.05 -17.13
C PHE A 273 -12.76 -16.61 -16.80
N ARG A 274 -11.55 -16.46 -16.27
CA ARG A 274 -11.00 -15.18 -15.86
C ARG A 274 -9.55 -15.06 -16.29
N LEU A 275 -9.14 -13.91 -16.83
CA LEU A 275 -7.82 -13.67 -17.35
C LEU A 275 -7.11 -12.58 -16.57
N THR A 276 -5.91 -12.85 -16.06
CA THR A 276 -5.02 -11.85 -15.51
C THR A 276 -3.98 -11.42 -16.53
N ARG A 277 -3.77 -10.11 -16.68
CA ARG A 277 -2.81 -9.53 -17.64
C ARG A 277 -1.71 -8.74 -16.92
N ASN A 278 -0.61 -8.53 -17.59
CA ASN A 278 0.41 -7.60 -17.15
C ASN A 278 -0.16 -6.17 -17.06
N GLU A 279 -0.04 -5.58 -15.90
CA GLU A 279 -0.41 -4.19 -15.64
C GLU A 279 0.76 -3.35 -15.10
N ASP A 280 1.99 -3.83 -15.21
CA ASP A 280 3.17 -3.07 -14.85
C ASP A 280 3.53 -2.07 -15.94
N LEU A 281 3.43 -0.79 -15.61
CA LEU A 281 3.74 0.32 -16.50
C LEU A 281 5.24 0.62 -16.47
N GLU A 282 5.84 0.75 -17.66
CA GLU A 282 7.12 1.41 -17.85
C GLU A 282 6.89 2.68 -18.66
N VAL A 283 7.06 3.82 -18.02
CA VAL A 283 7.04 5.13 -18.70
C VAL A 283 8.48 5.48 -19.08
N GLU A 284 8.72 5.68 -20.36
CA GLU A 284 9.99 6.24 -20.85
C GLU A 284 10.01 7.73 -20.48
N GLU A 285 10.68 8.05 -19.36
CA GLU A 285 10.68 9.39 -18.77
C GLU A 285 11.70 10.31 -19.42
N ASP A 286 12.80 9.75 -19.92
CA ASP A 286 13.95 10.51 -20.43
C ASP A 286 13.62 11.25 -21.73
N ASP A 287 12.64 10.75 -22.51
CA ASP A 287 12.21 11.36 -23.79
C ASP A 287 10.90 12.15 -23.69
N ALA A 288 10.33 12.29 -22.48
CA ALA A 288 9.03 12.92 -22.29
C ALA A 288 9.14 14.42 -22.01
N GLU A 289 8.71 15.26 -22.96
CA GLU A 289 8.56 16.71 -22.74
C GLU A 289 7.57 17.03 -21.59
N ASN A 290 6.61 16.13 -21.32
CA ASN A 290 5.62 16.25 -20.27
C ASN A 290 5.28 14.87 -19.68
N LEU A 291 5.70 14.65 -18.42
CA LEU A 291 5.51 13.40 -17.69
C LEU A 291 4.02 13.00 -17.55
N LEU A 292 3.12 13.99 -17.39
CA LEU A 292 1.70 13.76 -17.27
C LEU A 292 1.10 13.15 -18.56
N GLN A 293 1.44 13.72 -19.72
CA GLN A 293 0.98 13.23 -21.02
C GLN A 293 1.56 11.84 -21.35
N ALA A 294 2.83 11.61 -21.03
CA ALA A 294 3.46 10.31 -21.20
C ALA A 294 2.75 9.24 -20.37
N LEU A 295 2.44 9.56 -19.12
CA LEU A 295 1.70 8.64 -18.23
C LEU A 295 0.28 8.36 -18.74
N GLU A 296 -0.47 9.37 -19.19
CA GLU A 296 -1.81 9.17 -19.74
C GLU A 296 -1.79 8.25 -20.97
N LYS A 297 -0.79 8.37 -21.84
CA LYS A 297 -0.60 7.51 -23.02
C LYS A 297 -0.31 6.06 -22.62
N GLU A 298 0.57 5.85 -21.63
CA GLU A 298 0.91 4.52 -21.14
C GLU A 298 -0.25 3.86 -20.40
N LEU A 299 -1.08 4.63 -19.67
CA LEU A 299 -2.30 4.11 -19.04
C LEU A 299 -3.29 3.53 -20.06
N MET A 300 -3.36 4.09 -21.28
CA MET A 300 -4.17 3.51 -22.36
C MET A 300 -3.57 2.20 -22.87
N ARG A 301 -2.24 2.11 -23.01
CA ARG A 301 -1.53 0.91 -23.50
C ARG A 301 -1.58 -0.25 -22.49
N ARG A 302 -1.59 0.06 -21.19
CA ARG A 302 -1.66 -0.91 -20.10
C ARG A 302 -2.76 -1.95 -20.28
N ARG A 303 -3.91 -1.54 -20.83
CA ARG A 303 -5.06 -2.42 -21.06
C ARG A 303 -4.73 -3.62 -21.94
N PHE A 304 -3.69 -3.54 -22.78
CA PHE A 304 -3.30 -4.56 -23.77
C PHE A 304 -2.07 -5.38 -23.34
N GLY A 305 -1.72 -5.38 -22.06
CA GLY A 305 -0.62 -6.18 -21.54
C GLY A 305 -0.78 -7.67 -21.81
N PRO A 306 0.33 -8.44 -21.96
CA PRO A 306 0.27 -9.88 -22.22
C PRO A 306 -0.41 -10.65 -21.06
N PRO A 307 -1.08 -11.77 -21.36
CA PRO A 307 -1.64 -12.67 -20.34
C PRO A 307 -0.57 -13.27 -19.44
N VAL A 308 -0.93 -13.49 -18.18
CA VAL A 308 -0.04 -14.08 -17.16
C VAL A 308 -0.69 -15.21 -16.37
N ARG A 309 -2.05 -15.30 -16.35
CA ARG A 309 -2.78 -16.35 -15.67
C ARG A 309 -4.18 -16.49 -16.29
N LEU A 310 -4.61 -17.72 -16.52
CA LEU A 310 -5.97 -18.09 -16.93
C LEU A 310 -6.60 -18.96 -15.84
N GLU A 311 -7.65 -18.46 -15.20
CA GLU A 311 -8.49 -19.21 -14.27
C GLU A 311 -9.72 -19.73 -15.03
N VAL A 312 -10.06 -20.99 -14.84
CA VAL A 312 -11.21 -21.66 -15.48
C VAL A 312 -11.95 -22.50 -14.46
N GLU A 313 -13.25 -22.70 -14.65
CA GLU A 313 -13.97 -23.71 -13.87
C GLU A 313 -13.39 -25.09 -14.17
N GLU A 314 -13.22 -25.94 -13.15
CA GLU A 314 -12.67 -27.29 -13.29
C GLU A 314 -13.51 -28.19 -14.20
N SER A 315 -14.81 -27.88 -14.37
CA SER A 315 -15.75 -28.55 -15.24
C SER A 315 -15.65 -28.15 -16.71
N ILE A 316 -14.71 -27.27 -17.09
CA ILE A 316 -14.57 -26.76 -18.47
C ILE A 316 -14.30 -27.88 -19.44
N ASP A 317 -15.00 -27.90 -20.59
CA ASP A 317 -14.75 -28.83 -21.66
C ASP A 317 -13.35 -28.67 -22.27
N ARG A 318 -12.72 -29.79 -22.66
CA ARG A 318 -11.34 -29.75 -23.17
C ARG A 318 -11.21 -28.99 -24.48
N GLU A 319 -12.20 -29.07 -25.39
CA GLU A 319 -12.17 -28.35 -26.67
C GLU A 319 -12.24 -26.83 -26.43
N VAL A 320 -13.08 -26.40 -25.47
CA VAL A 320 -13.21 -25.02 -25.07
C VAL A 320 -11.91 -24.50 -24.40
N LEU A 321 -11.31 -25.30 -23.52
CA LEU A 321 -10.04 -24.99 -22.90
C LEU A 321 -8.92 -24.84 -23.92
N ASP A 322 -8.77 -25.77 -24.84
CA ASP A 322 -7.75 -25.74 -25.89
C ASP A 322 -7.93 -24.53 -26.81
N LEU A 323 -9.17 -24.11 -27.08
CA LEU A 323 -9.47 -22.88 -27.80
C LEU A 323 -8.97 -21.64 -27.00
N LEU A 324 -9.32 -21.53 -25.72
CA LEU A 324 -8.89 -20.41 -24.88
C LEU A 324 -7.37 -20.33 -24.76
N VAL A 325 -6.69 -21.46 -24.52
CA VAL A 325 -5.22 -21.52 -24.40
C VAL A 325 -4.55 -21.03 -25.70
N ARG A 326 -5.02 -21.48 -26.85
CA ARG A 326 -4.50 -21.09 -28.15
C ARG A 326 -4.71 -19.61 -28.45
N GLU A 327 -5.95 -19.12 -28.30
CA GLU A 327 -6.33 -17.76 -28.67
C GLU A 327 -5.75 -16.70 -27.69
N LEU A 328 -5.67 -17.04 -26.41
CA LEU A 328 -5.08 -16.18 -25.39
C LEU A 328 -3.57 -16.29 -25.31
N LYS A 329 -2.96 -17.26 -26.00
CA LYS A 329 -1.51 -17.49 -26.00
C LYS A 329 -0.93 -17.68 -24.61
N VAL A 330 -1.60 -18.43 -23.78
CA VAL A 330 -1.13 -18.88 -22.46
C VAL A 330 -0.56 -20.28 -22.56
N SER A 331 0.38 -20.62 -21.69
CA SER A 331 0.89 -21.99 -21.56
C SER A 331 -0.01 -22.81 -20.60
N GLU A 332 0.04 -24.13 -20.69
CA GLU A 332 -0.69 -24.99 -19.75
C GLU A 332 -0.30 -24.77 -18.28
N ALA A 333 0.94 -24.39 -18.02
CA ALA A 333 1.41 -24.06 -16.68
C ALA A 333 0.71 -22.80 -16.08
N GLU A 334 0.16 -21.95 -16.92
CA GLU A 334 -0.52 -20.71 -16.55
C GLU A 334 -2.04 -20.88 -16.41
N VAL A 335 -2.55 -22.10 -16.63
CA VAL A 335 -3.96 -22.45 -16.46
C VAL A 335 -4.20 -22.97 -15.05
N TYR A 336 -5.25 -22.46 -14.41
CA TYR A 336 -5.67 -22.79 -13.05
C TYR A 336 -7.14 -23.22 -13.06
N PRO A 337 -7.41 -24.56 -13.16
CA PRO A 337 -8.75 -25.09 -12.95
C PRO A 337 -9.14 -24.95 -11.48
N LEU A 338 -10.31 -24.39 -11.21
CA LEU A 338 -10.81 -24.14 -9.85
C LEU A 338 -12.29 -24.51 -9.75
N PRO A 339 -12.77 -24.97 -8.58
CA PRO A 339 -14.21 -25.06 -8.35
C PRO A 339 -14.81 -23.65 -8.37
N GLY A 340 -15.99 -23.50 -8.99
CA GLY A 340 -16.70 -22.21 -9.02
C GLY A 340 -17.32 -21.86 -7.65
N PRO A 341 -17.62 -20.60 -7.38
CA PRO A 341 -17.46 -19.46 -8.27
C PRO A 341 -16.01 -18.96 -8.34
N LEU A 342 -15.57 -18.57 -9.52
CA LEU A 342 -14.29 -17.89 -9.70
C LEU A 342 -14.34 -16.48 -9.08
N ASP A 343 -13.14 -15.87 -8.89
CA ASP A 343 -13.05 -14.49 -8.40
C ASP A 343 -13.68 -14.26 -7.00
N LEU A 344 -13.08 -14.91 -5.99
CA LEU A 344 -13.54 -14.74 -4.60
C LEU A 344 -13.28 -13.34 -4.00
N THR A 345 -12.76 -12.37 -4.77
CA THR A 345 -12.79 -10.95 -4.36
C THR A 345 -14.24 -10.46 -4.16
N GLY A 346 -15.21 -11.12 -4.78
CA GLY A 346 -16.63 -10.88 -4.55
C GLY A 346 -17.06 -10.97 -3.08
N LEU A 347 -16.33 -11.72 -2.24
CA LEU A 347 -16.60 -11.83 -0.80
C LEU A 347 -16.44 -10.51 -0.03
N PHE A 348 -15.77 -9.49 -0.58
CA PHE A 348 -15.83 -8.12 -0.02
C PHE A 348 -17.27 -7.61 0.11
N ARG A 349 -18.17 -8.00 -0.80
CA ARG A 349 -19.60 -7.67 -0.72
C ARG A 349 -20.27 -8.37 0.46
N ILE A 350 -19.93 -9.62 0.70
CA ILE A 350 -20.47 -10.41 1.83
C ILE A 350 -19.95 -9.84 3.16
N HIS A 351 -18.66 -9.53 3.24
CA HIS A 351 -18.12 -8.80 4.39
C HIS A 351 -18.84 -7.46 4.63
N GLY A 352 -19.32 -6.79 3.58
CA GLY A 352 -20.06 -5.53 3.66
C GLY A 352 -21.46 -5.64 4.29
N LEU A 353 -22.00 -6.83 4.56
CA LEU A 353 -23.31 -7.03 5.18
C LEU A 353 -23.35 -6.42 6.60
N ASP A 354 -24.51 -5.92 7.00
CA ASP A 354 -24.72 -5.33 8.33
C ASP A 354 -24.99 -6.44 9.39
N ARG A 355 -23.92 -7.14 9.73
CA ARG A 355 -23.87 -8.24 10.73
C ARG A 355 -22.67 -8.00 11.67
N PRO A 356 -22.77 -6.99 12.56
CA PRO A 356 -21.65 -6.58 13.43
C PRO A 356 -21.19 -7.68 14.40
N GLU A 357 -22.06 -8.63 14.75
CA GLU A 357 -21.74 -9.77 15.61
C GLU A 357 -20.78 -10.77 14.95
N LEU A 358 -20.70 -10.80 13.61
CA LEU A 358 -19.82 -11.65 12.83
C LEU A 358 -18.51 -10.96 12.43
N LYS A 359 -18.24 -9.76 12.95
CA LYS A 359 -17.06 -8.94 12.67
C LYS A 359 -16.29 -8.58 13.90
N TYR A 360 -15.07 -8.06 13.72
CA TYR A 360 -14.34 -7.45 14.83
C TYR A 360 -15.18 -6.37 15.53
N LYS A 361 -15.16 -6.36 16.87
CA LYS A 361 -15.81 -5.32 17.66
C LYS A 361 -15.35 -3.94 17.20
N LYS A 362 -16.31 -3.05 16.89
CA LYS A 362 -16.01 -1.71 16.41
C LYS A 362 -15.02 -0.99 17.35
N PHE A 363 -13.93 -0.53 16.78
CA PHE A 363 -12.96 0.31 17.45
C PHE A 363 -13.08 1.74 16.92
N ILE A 364 -13.18 2.71 17.83
CA ILE A 364 -13.22 4.15 17.51
C ILE A 364 -11.94 4.75 18.06
N ALA A 365 -11.10 5.25 17.14
CA ALA A 365 -9.89 5.98 17.49
C ALA A 365 -10.19 7.19 18.38
N GLY A 366 -9.29 7.51 19.28
CA GLY A 366 -9.40 8.68 20.14
C GLY A 366 -8.46 9.79 19.75
N THR A 367 -8.78 11.02 20.16
CA THR A 367 -7.82 12.12 20.09
C THR A 367 -6.61 11.81 20.97
N HIS A 368 -5.41 12.11 20.47
CA HIS A 368 -4.19 11.96 21.28
C HIS A 368 -4.28 12.90 22.49
N ARG A 369 -3.86 12.41 23.68
CA ARG A 369 -3.99 13.16 24.95
C ARG A 369 -3.39 14.56 24.91
N ASP A 370 -2.25 14.72 24.22
CA ASP A 370 -1.54 16.01 24.15
C ASP A 370 -2.17 16.96 23.12
N LEU A 371 -3.17 16.50 22.36
CA LEU A 371 -3.98 17.27 21.40
C LEU A 371 -5.45 17.38 21.86
N ALA A 372 -5.83 16.72 22.96
CA ALA A 372 -7.17 16.81 23.51
C ALA A 372 -7.39 18.17 24.18
N GLU A 373 -8.61 18.67 24.11
CA GLU A 373 -9.02 19.84 24.89
C GLU A 373 -8.82 19.55 26.39
N VAL A 374 -8.04 20.39 27.03
CA VAL A 374 -7.96 20.43 28.49
C VAL A 374 -8.99 21.44 28.96
N GLU A 375 -10.23 20.99 29.22
CA GLU A 375 -11.29 21.73 29.97
C GLU A 375 -11.61 23.16 29.47
N SER A 376 -11.36 23.53 28.23
CA SER A 376 -11.69 24.87 27.70
C SER A 376 -12.66 24.76 26.51
N ALA A 377 -13.57 25.73 26.40
CA ALA A 377 -14.52 25.86 25.29
C ALA A 377 -13.86 26.28 23.97
N SER A 378 -12.56 26.43 23.91
CA SER A 378 -11.80 26.74 22.70
C SER A 378 -11.38 25.47 21.96
N PRO A 379 -11.38 25.43 20.62
CA PRO A 379 -10.82 24.30 19.89
C PRO A 379 -9.35 24.11 20.28
N PRO A 380 -8.83 22.85 20.27
CA PRO A 380 -7.44 22.57 20.60
C PRO A 380 -6.50 23.32 19.66
N ASP A 381 -5.53 24.04 20.21
CA ASP A 381 -4.48 24.69 19.43
C ASP A 381 -3.29 23.73 19.28
N ILE A 382 -3.23 23.03 18.13
CA ILE A 382 -2.15 22.09 17.84
C ILE A 382 -0.79 22.79 17.81
N PHE A 383 -0.70 24.02 17.33
CA PHE A 383 0.56 24.76 17.33
C PHE A 383 1.04 25.07 18.75
N ALA A 384 0.14 25.40 19.67
CA ALA A 384 0.49 25.60 21.08
C ALA A 384 0.99 24.30 21.73
N ALA A 385 0.35 23.17 21.44
CA ALA A 385 0.81 21.87 21.92
C ALA A 385 2.23 21.57 21.40
N LEU A 386 2.48 21.80 20.11
CA LEU A 386 3.78 21.54 19.48
C LEU A 386 4.90 22.48 19.90
N ARG A 387 4.56 23.71 20.35
CA ARG A 387 5.56 24.59 20.99
C ARG A 387 6.08 24.04 22.31
N SER A 388 5.29 23.22 22.98
CA SER A 388 5.64 22.68 24.30
C SER A 388 6.35 21.32 24.23
N ARG A 389 5.99 20.49 23.24
CA ARG A 389 6.53 19.12 23.07
C ARG A 389 6.23 18.55 21.69
N ASP A 390 7.01 17.56 21.28
CA ASP A 390 6.67 16.69 20.16
C ASP A 390 5.48 15.80 20.49
N VAL A 391 4.73 15.39 19.47
CA VAL A 391 3.61 14.45 19.61
C VAL A 391 3.82 13.26 18.69
N LEU A 392 3.97 12.07 19.28
CA LEU A 392 4.07 10.81 18.56
C LEU A 392 2.68 10.19 18.43
N LEU A 393 2.15 10.18 17.22
CA LEU A 393 0.86 9.59 16.86
C LEU A 393 1.04 8.13 16.50
N HIS A 394 0.05 7.29 16.86
CA HIS A 394 0.00 5.88 16.53
C HIS A 394 -1.38 5.52 15.98
N HIS A 395 -1.55 5.60 14.65
CA HIS A 395 -2.78 5.19 13.96
C HIS A 395 -2.89 3.66 13.88
N PRO A 396 -4.11 3.08 13.89
CA PRO A 396 -5.42 3.72 14.02
C PRO A 396 -5.82 3.99 15.47
N TYR A 397 -4.95 3.76 16.45
CA TYR A 397 -5.26 3.90 17.87
C TYR A 397 -5.47 5.38 18.27
N ASP A 398 -4.70 6.27 17.66
CA ASP A 398 -4.93 7.71 17.68
C ASP A 398 -5.67 8.14 16.41
N SER A 399 -6.65 9.03 16.56
CA SER A 399 -7.47 9.51 15.46
C SER A 399 -6.66 10.38 14.48
N PHE A 400 -6.64 10.00 13.21
CA PHE A 400 -6.05 10.78 12.14
C PHE A 400 -6.80 12.12 11.94
N SER A 401 -8.13 12.10 12.04
CA SER A 401 -8.95 13.30 11.83
C SER A 401 -8.74 14.38 12.90
N THR A 402 -8.53 13.99 14.15
CA THR A 402 -8.31 14.95 15.25
C THR A 402 -6.83 15.25 15.50
N SER A 403 -5.94 14.80 14.61
CA SER A 403 -4.50 15.05 14.69
C SER A 403 -3.95 15.59 13.37
N VAL A 404 -3.54 14.73 12.44
CA VAL A 404 -2.90 15.14 11.18
C VAL A 404 -3.84 15.97 10.30
N GLN A 405 -5.10 15.57 10.19
CA GLN A 405 -6.10 16.34 9.43
C GLN A 405 -6.35 17.70 10.11
N ALA A 406 -6.64 17.71 11.42
CA ALA A 406 -6.87 18.94 12.15
C ALA A 406 -5.65 19.90 12.14
N PHE A 407 -4.42 19.34 12.11
CA PHE A 407 -3.19 20.14 11.96
C PHE A 407 -3.18 20.92 10.64
N LEU A 408 -3.58 20.28 9.53
CA LEU A 408 -3.63 20.93 8.22
C LEU A 408 -4.83 21.87 8.08
N GLU A 409 -5.99 21.51 8.61
CA GLU A 409 -7.18 22.37 8.65
C GLU A 409 -6.91 23.64 9.49
N GLN A 410 -6.29 23.51 10.66
CA GLN A 410 -5.86 24.66 11.46
C GLN A 410 -4.85 25.52 10.70
N ALA A 411 -3.87 24.91 10.01
CA ALA A 411 -2.90 25.64 9.21
C ALA A 411 -3.56 26.39 8.04
N ALA A 412 -4.59 25.84 7.42
CA ALA A 412 -5.34 26.50 6.36
C ALA A 412 -6.09 27.72 6.84
N GLY A 413 -6.75 27.64 8.01
CA GLY A 413 -7.56 28.72 8.57
C GLY A 413 -6.76 29.79 9.36
N ASP A 414 -5.53 29.51 9.78
CA ASP A 414 -4.73 30.42 10.63
C ASP A 414 -4.12 31.58 9.80
N PRO A 415 -4.47 32.86 10.08
CA PRO A 415 -3.97 33.98 9.31
C PRO A 415 -2.44 34.21 9.42
N ASP A 416 -1.80 33.71 10.46
CA ASP A 416 -0.36 33.81 10.67
C ASP A 416 0.43 32.75 9.90
N VAL A 417 -0.23 31.75 9.31
CA VAL A 417 0.42 30.75 8.46
C VAL A 417 0.67 31.34 7.09
N LEU A 418 1.95 31.34 6.68
CA LEU A 418 2.42 31.92 5.42
C LEU A 418 2.57 30.87 4.31
N ALA A 419 2.95 29.64 4.66
CA ALA A 419 3.19 28.60 3.69
C ALA A 419 2.87 27.21 4.23
N ILE A 420 2.40 26.34 3.32
CA ILE A 420 2.20 24.90 3.56
C ILE A 420 2.90 24.14 2.43
N LYS A 421 3.75 23.17 2.77
CA LYS A 421 4.37 22.25 1.81
C LYS A 421 3.99 20.83 2.17
N GLN A 422 3.49 20.07 1.17
CA GLN A 422 2.87 18.76 1.40
C GLN A 422 3.29 17.75 0.34
N THR A 423 3.53 16.50 0.74
CA THR A 423 3.65 15.37 -0.19
C THR A 423 2.36 14.55 -0.22
N LEU A 424 1.90 14.16 -1.40
CA LEU A 424 0.72 13.29 -1.60
C LEU A 424 1.11 12.12 -2.50
N TYR A 425 0.85 10.88 -2.01
CA TYR A 425 1.13 9.65 -2.76
C TYR A 425 -0.17 8.95 -3.18
N ARG A 426 -1.12 8.81 -2.28
CA ARG A 426 -2.46 8.27 -2.48
C ARG A 426 -3.47 9.15 -1.78
N THR A 427 -4.49 9.58 -2.49
CA THR A 427 -5.56 10.42 -1.98
C THR A 427 -6.91 9.74 -2.19
N SER A 428 -7.86 9.93 -1.28
CA SER A 428 -9.24 9.46 -1.46
C SER A 428 -10.01 10.34 -2.43
N GLY A 429 -11.12 9.84 -2.97
CA GLY A 429 -12.02 10.59 -3.86
C GLY A 429 -12.55 11.89 -3.24
N ASP A 430 -12.82 11.92 -1.92
CA ASP A 430 -13.11 13.11 -1.11
C ASP A 430 -12.03 13.16 -0.03
N SER A 431 -11.09 14.09 -0.16
CA SER A 431 -9.94 14.21 0.72
C SER A 431 -9.95 15.53 1.47
N PRO A 432 -10.28 15.53 2.78
CA PRO A 432 -10.21 16.74 3.60
C PRO A 432 -8.82 17.37 3.64
N ILE A 433 -7.77 16.58 3.41
CA ILE A 433 -6.40 17.08 3.28
C ILE A 433 -6.25 17.96 2.03
N VAL A 434 -6.79 17.50 0.88
CA VAL A 434 -6.76 18.27 -0.37
C VAL A 434 -7.63 19.52 -0.25
N ASP A 435 -8.80 19.41 0.39
CA ASP A 435 -9.70 20.54 0.59
C ASP A 435 -9.05 21.61 1.49
N ALA A 436 -8.35 21.23 2.57
CA ALA A 436 -7.58 22.16 3.40
C ALA A 436 -6.44 22.86 2.63
N LEU A 437 -5.74 22.13 1.73
CA LEU A 437 -4.70 22.75 0.90
C LEU A 437 -5.26 23.77 -0.11
N ILE A 438 -6.44 23.48 -0.68
CA ILE A 438 -7.18 24.40 -1.56
C ILE A 438 -7.58 25.65 -0.80
N GLU A 439 -8.23 25.50 0.37
CA GLU A 439 -8.63 26.60 1.25
C GLU A 439 -7.43 27.50 1.60
N ALA A 440 -6.29 26.89 1.92
CA ALA A 440 -5.06 27.63 2.20
C ALA A 440 -4.60 28.47 1.00
N ALA A 441 -4.61 27.89 -0.21
CA ALA A 441 -4.21 28.61 -1.42
C ALA A 441 -5.19 29.74 -1.78
N GLU A 442 -6.49 29.49 -1.70
CA GLU A 442 -7.54 30.50 -1.92
C GLU A 442 -7.47 31.65 -0.89
N SER A 443 -6.98 31.37 0.33
CA SER A 443 -6.71 32.35 1.37
C SER A 443 -5.39 33.13 1.17
N GLY A 444 -4.69 32.91 0.04
CA GLY A 444 -3.47 33.64 -0.34
C GLY A 444 -2.17 33.09 0.26
N LYS A 445 -2.18 31.91 0.92
CA LYS A 445 -0.97 31.27 1.45
C LYS A 445 -0.15 30.64 0.31
N GLN A 446 1.16 30.53 0.51
CA GLN A 446 2.02 29.78 -0.41
C GLN A 446 1.84 28.29 -0.17
N VAL A 447 1.21 27.59 -1.11
CA VAL A 447 0.95 26.15 -1.01
C VAL A 447 1.74 25.41 -2.09
N LEU A 448 2.68 24.53 -1.66
CA LEU A 448 3.43 23.64 -2.54
C LEU A 448 2.99 22.19 -2.30
N VAL A 449 2.54 21.51 -3.33
CA VAL A 449 2.12 20.11 -3.22
C VAL A 449 2.90 19.24 -4.20
N LEU A 450 3.62 18.25 -3.67
CA LEU A 450 4.19 17.20 -4.50
C LEU A 450 3.17 16.06 -4.63
N VAL A 451 2.64 15.85 -5.81
CA VAL A 451 1.70 14.76 -6.12
C VAL A 451 2.43 13.67 -6.88
N GLU A 452 2.53 12.47 -6.32
CA GLU A 452 3.11 11.32 -7.01
C GLU A 452 2.10 10.72 -7.99
N ILE A 453 2.15 11.14 -9.26
CA ILE A 453 1.20 10.68 -10.29
C ILE A 453 1.45 9.23 -10.76
N LYS A 454 2.61 8.65 -10.47
CA LYS A 454 2.97 7.25 -10.80
C LYS A 454 2.62 6.27 -9.66
N ALA A 455 1.70 6.66 -8.76
CA ALA A 455 1.21 5.76 -7.72
C ALA A 455 0.34 4.66 -8.34
N ARG A 456 0.85 3.43 -8.36
CA ARG A 456 0.24 2.29 -9.07
C ARG A 456 -1.22 2.08 -8.66
N PHE A 457 -2.11 1.96 -9.67
CA PHE A 457 -3.57 1.84 -9.59
C PHE A 457 -4.33 3.10 -9.14
N ASP A 458 -3.64 4.15 -8.72
CA ASP A 458 -4.22 5.43 -8.32
C ASP A 458 -3.87 6.59 -9.28
N GLU A 459 -3.22 6.28 -10.40
CA GLU A 459 -2.68 7.27 -11.34
C GLU A 459 -3.76 8.25 -11.80
N HIS A 460 -4.91 7.76 -12.26
CA HIS A 460 -6.03 8.61 -12.72
C HIS A 460 -6.59 9.51 -11.61
N ALA A 461 -6.70 8.99 -10.39
CA ALA A 461 -7.17 9.77 -9.26
C ALA A 461 -6.18 10.87 -8.90
N ASN A 462 -4.89 10.55 -8.86
CA ASN A 462 -3.84 11.52 -8.53
C ASN A 462 -3.69 12.60 -9.60
N ILE A 463 -3.82 12.26 -10.88
CA ILE A 463 -3.85 13.25 -11.98
C ILE A 463 -5.02 14.23 -11.80
N LYS A 464 -6.21 13.73 -11.50
CA LYS A 464 -7.38 14.57 -11.26
C LYS A 464 -7.18 15.53 -10.08
N TRP A 465 -6.60 15.03 -8.98
CA TRP A 465 -6.31 15.86 -7.82
C TRP A 465 -5.24 16.92 -8.08
N ALA A 466 -4.19 16.54 -8.81
CA ALA A 466 -3.15 17.48 -9.19
C ALA A 466 -3.72 18.66 -9.97
N ARG A 467 -4.60 18.40 -10.96
CA ARG A 467 -5.29 19.46 -11.72
C ARG A 467 -6.18 20.33 -10.82
N LYS A 468 -6.97 19.73 -9.91
CA LYS A 468 -7.83 20.48 -8.98
C LYS A 468 -7.00 21.42 -8.08
N LEU A 469 -5.85 20.97 -7.61
CA LEU A 469 -4.93 21.79 -6.80
C LEU A 469 -4.34 22.96 -7.61
N GLU A 470 -3.94 22.73 -8.87
CA GLU A 470 -3.45 23.81 -9.75
C GLU A 470 -4.52 24.86 -10.02
N GLU A 471 -5.75 24.42 -10.33
CA GLU A 471 -6.89 25.31 -10.57
C GLU A 471 -7.21 26.21 -9.36
N ALA A 472 -6.94 25.72 -8.14
CA ALA A 472 -7.07 26.48 -6.90
C ALA A 472 -5.87 27.39 -6.58
N GLY A 473 -4.83 27.42 -7.42
CA GLY A 473 -3.64 28.25 -7.23
C GLY A 473 -2.51 27.63 -6.41
N CYS A 474 -2.56 26.32 -6.12
CA CYS A 474 -1.42 25.62 -5.53
C CYS A 474 -0.28 25.46 -6.54
N HIS A 475 0.96 25.51 -6.05
CA HIS A 475 2.12 25.06 -6.82
C HIS A 475 2.21 23.54 -6.78
N VAL A 476 1.97 22.87 -7.89
CA VAL A 476 2.00 21.40 -7.98
C VAL A 476 3.27 20.92 -8.66
N VAL A 477 3.92 19.92 -8.05
CA VAL A 477 5.06 19.19 -8.63
C VAL A 477 4.62 17.74 -8.86
N TYR A 478 4.77 17.25 -10.09
CA TYR A 478 4.34 15.91 -10.51
C TYR A 478 5.39 14.80 -10.28
N GLY A 479 6.06 14.83 -9.14
CA GLY A 479 7.16 13.92 -8.82
C GLY A 479 8.50 14.37 -9.42
N LEU A 480 9.46 13.47 -9.42
CA LEU A 480 10.81 13.67 -9.96
C LEU A 480 11.09 12.66 -11.07
N VAL A 481 11.84 13.09 -12.10
CA VAL A 481 12.28 12.19 -13.15
C VAL A 481 13.19 11.11 -12.56
N GLY A 482 12.94 9.84 -12.89
CA GLY A 482 13.71 8.70 -12.41
C GLY A 482 13.45 8.27 -10.96
N LEU A 483 12.80 9.10 -10.15
CA LEU A 483 12.50 8.81 -8.74
C LEU A 483 11.01 8.93 -8.43
N LYS A 484 10.49 8.06 -7.56
CA LYS A 484 9.10 8.18 -7.04
C LYS A 484 9.13 8.83 -5.66
N THR A 485 8.33 9.87 -5.45
CA THR A 485 8.17 10.50 -4.14
C THR A 485 7.29 9.64 -3.25
N HIS A 486 7.88 9.02 -2.21
CA HIS A 486 7.14 8.13 -1.30
C HIS A 486 7.18 8.57 0.16
N CYS A 487 8.01 9.55 0.53
CA CYS A 487 8.00 10.14 1.88
C CYS A 487 6.66 10.82 2.20
N LYS A 488 6.29 10.86 3.48
CA LYS A 488 5.06 11.45 3.98
C LYS A 488 5.42 12.61 4.86
N LEU A 489 5.42 13.80 4.26
CA LEU A 489 5.94 15.03 4.86
C LEU A 489 4.91 16.16 4.74
N SER A 490 4.76 16.91 5.81
CA SER A 490 4.06 18.19 5.85
C SER A 490 4.91 19.21 6.58
N LEU A 491 5.02 20.39 6.01
CA LEU A 491 5.73 21.54 6.59
C LEU A 491 4.82 22.76 6.56
N VAL A 492 4.52 23.32 7.72
CA VAL A 492 3.78 24.57 7.90
C VAL A 492 4.75 25.64 8.40
N VAL A 493 4.78 26.80 7.75
CA VAL A 493 5.57 27.97 8.16
C VAL A 493 4.65 29.05 8.69
N ARG A 494 4.77 29.37 9.96
CA ARG A 494 3.93 30.30 10.70
C ARG A 494 4.75 31.50 11.18
N GLN A 495 4.20 32.71 11.06
CA GLN A 495 4.73 33.93 11.69
C GLN A 495 4.40 33.90 13.18
N GLU A 496 5.41 34.08 14.04
CA GLU A 496 5.25 34.17 15.48
C GLU A 496 6.03 35.40 15.99
N GLY A 497 5.33 36.48 16.19
CA GLY A 497 5.97 37.80 16.43
C GLY A 497 6.88 38.18 15.27
N ASP A 498 8.15 38.44 15.54
CA ASP A 498 9.14 38.81 14.53
C ASP A 498 9.89 37.62 13.93
N THR A 499 9.52 36.38 14.28
CA THR A 499 10.20 35.15 13.85
C THR A 499 9.29 34.22 13.05
N LEU A 500 9.89 33.33 12.25
CA LEU A 500 9.19 32.26 11.56
C LEU A 500 9.43 30.95 12.31
N ARG A 501 8.34 30.26 12.66
CA ARG A 501 8.40 28.92 13.21
C ARG A 501 7.91 27.91 12.19
N ARG A 502 8.56 26.75 12.15
CA ARG A 502 8.19 25.63 11.30
C ARG A 502 7.54 24.54 12.15
N TYR A 503 6.40 24.05 11.70
CA TYR A 503 5.69 22.94 12.28
C TYR A 503 5.67 21.81 11.26
N CYS A 504 6.05 20.62 11.67
CA CYS A 504 6.33 19.52 10.79
C CYS A 504 5.52 18.28 11.16
N HIS A 505 5.13 17.52 10.14
CA HIS A 505 4.70 16.14 10.30
C HIS A 505 5.56 15.23 9.43
N VAL A 506 6.13 14.17 10.03
CA VAL A 506 6.84 13.10 9.33
C VAL A 506 6.15 11.78 9.67
N GLY A 507 5.59 11.11 8.66
CA GLY A 507 4.78 9.92 8.85
C GLY A 507 5.31 8.68 8.15
N THR A 508 4.89 7.51 8.63
CA THR A 508 5.09 6.22 7.96
C THR A 508 3.98 5.94 6.94
N GLY A 509 2.76 6.45 7.19
CA GLY A 509 1.54 6.23 6.43
C GLY A 509 1.12 7.40 5.55
N ASN A 510 0.35 7.09 4.50
CA ASN A 510 -0.17 8.07 3.55
C ASN A 510 -1.19 9.03 4.21
N TYR A 511 -1.31 10.25 3.66
CA TYR A 511 -2.33 11.22 4.04
C TYR A 511 -3.71 10.84 3.47
N HIS A 512 -4.25 9.74 3.98
CA HIS A 512 -5.50 9.14 3.49
C HIS A 512 -6.38 8.72 4.68
N PRO A 513 -7.43 9.50 5.04
CA PRO A 513 -8.23 9.29 6.25
C PRO A 513 -8.89 7.91 6.36
N LYS A 514 -9.25 7.28 5.23
CA LYS A 514 -9.86 5.95 5.23
C LYS A 514 -8.83 4.87 5.56
N THR A 515 -7.63 4.91 4.94
CA THR A 515 -6.57 3.92 5.21
C THR A 515 -5.99 4.08 6.61
N ALA A 516 -5.93 5.31 7.15
CA ALA A 516 -5.46 5.57 8.51
C ALA A 516 -6.34 4.94 9.61
N ARG A 517 -7.52 4.41 9.28
CA ARG A 517 -8.39 3.63 10.18
C ARG A 517 -8.13 2.13 10.11
N LEU A 518 -7.43 1.66 9.08
CA LEU A 518 -7.20 0.25 8.78
C LEU A 518 -5.72 -0.14 8.85
N TYR A 519 -4.82 0.85 8.73
CA TYR A 519 -3.37 0.65 8.73
C TYR A 519 -2.79 1.09 10.06
N GLU A 520 -1.87 0.29 10.57
CA GLU A 520 -1.06 0.65 11.72
C GLU A 520 0.11 1.49 11.22
N ASP A 521 0.11 2.77 11.57
CA ASP A 521 1.09 3.76 11.13
C ASP A 521 1.51 4.69 12.27
N LEU A 522 2.70 5.25 12.18
CA LEU A 522 3.25 6.23 13.11
C LEU A 522 3.39 7.59 12.43
N GLY A 523 3.28 8.65 13.21
CA GLY A 523 3.52 10.02 12.78
C GLY A 523 4.12 10.87 13.88
N LEU A 524 5.15 11.63 13.55
CA LEU A 524 5.74 12.63 14.46
C LEU A 524 5.29 14.01 14.06
N LEU A 525 4.55 14.70 14.94
CA LEU A 525 4.30 16.12 14.86
C LEU A 525 5.32 16.84 15.75
N THR A 526 6.05 17.82 15.20
CA THR A 526 7.14 18.50 15.89
C THR A 526 7.30 19.96 15.45
N ALA A 527 7.81 20.77 16.34
CA ALA A 527 8.31 22.12 16.05
C ALA A 527 9.86 22.21 16.22
N ASP A 528 10.56 21.07 16.23
CA ASP A 528 12.03 21.02 16.30
C ASP A 528 12.64 21.82 15.14
N PRO A 529 13.50 22.83 15.46
CA PRO A 529 14.09 23.70 14.44
C PRO A 529 14.95 22.94 13.42
N GLN A 530 15.62 21.85 13.83
CA GLN A 530 16.48 21.04 12.95
C GLN A 530 15.63 20.22 11.97
N VAL A 531 14.55 19.59 12.45
CA VAL A 531 13.58 18.91 11.57
C VAL A 531 12.95 19.91 10.59
N GLY A 532 12.57 21.09 11.09
CA GLY A 532 12.01 22.16 10.25
C GLY A 532 12.98 22.66 9.17
N ALA A 533 14.26 22.78 9.49
CA ALA A 533 15.31 23.13 8.54
C ALA A 533 15.51 22.03 7.50
N ASP A 534 15.62 20.77 7.94
CA ASP A 534 15.79 19.61 7.07
C ASP A 534 14.62 19.44 6.08
N LEU A 535 13.36 19.59 6.57
CA LEU A 535 12.19 19.52 5.68
C LEU A 535 12.20 20.68 4.67
N SER A 536 12.59 21.89 5.08
CA SER A 536 12.72 23.01 4.15
C SER A 536 13.72 22.72 3.04
N ASP A 537 14.89 22.19 3.40
CA ASP A 537 15.94 21.80 2.47
C ASP A 537 15.48 20.65 1.54
N LEU A 538 14.79 19.65 2.10
CA LEU A 538 14.25 18.53 1.34
C LEU A 538 13.15 18.98 0.36
N PHE A 539 12.20 19.82 0.77
CA PHE A 539 11.20 20.37 -0.14
C PHE A 539 11.82 21.21 -1.26
N ASN A 540 12.87 22.00 -0.97
CA ASN A 540 13.60 22.77 -1.98
C ASN A 540 14.35 21.85 -2.96
N ARG A 541 14.81 20.68 -2.53
CA ARG A 541 15.38 19.65 -3.42
C ARG A 541 14.30 19.01 -4.29
N LEU A 542 13.12 18.75 -3.72
CA LEU A 542 12.02 18.09 -4.41
C LEU A 542 11.30 18.99 -5.43
N SER A 543 11.29 20.31 -5.22
CA SER A 543 10.62 21.29 -6.09
C SER A 543 11.57 22.08 -6.98
N GLY A 544 12.88 22.00 -6.78
CA GLY A 544 13.87 22.80 -7.48
C GLY A 544 15.17 22.06 -7.73
N TYR A 545 16.25 22.82 -7.93
CA TYR A 545 17.58 22.27 -8.24
C TYR A 545 18.55 22.36 -7.04
N SER A 546 18.03 22.29 -5.80
CA SER A 546 18.89 22.24 -4.63
C SER A 546 19.75 20.97 -4.63
N ARG A 547 21.07 21.12 -4.42
CA ARG A 547 22.02 20.01 -4.35
C ARG A 547 22.32 19.56 -2.92
N ARG A 548 21.59 20.09 -1.93
CA ARG A 548 21.81 19.70 -0.54
C ARG A 548 21.43 18.23 -0.34
N GLU A 549 22.33 17.44 0.20
CA GLU A 549 22.20 15.99 0.38
C GLU A 549 22.37 15.56 1.84
N THR A 550 22.79 16.47 2.71
CA THR A 550 23.04 16.22 4.14
C THR A 550 21.97 16.86 5.02
N TYR A 551 21.54 16.15 6.04
CA TYR A 551 20.47 16.50 6.96
C TYR A 551 20.89 16.26 8.41
N ARG A 552 20.24 16.96 9.36
CA ARG A 552 20.56 16.93 10.79
C ARG A 552 19.77 15.88 11.56
N ARG A 553 18.51 15.70 11.18
CA ARG A 553 17.55 14.83 11.85
C ARG A 553 16.89 13.83 10.90
N LEU A 554 17.19 13.89 9.62
CA LEU A 554 16.64 13.00 8.60
C LEU A 554 17.72 12.09 7.99
N LEU A 555 17.32 10.87 7.65
CA LEU A 555 18.01 10.03 6.66
C LEU A 555 17.13 9.96 5.41
N VAL A 556 17.68 10.29 4.25
CA VAL A 556 16.92 10.45 3.01
C VAL A 556 17.47 9.54 1.91
N ALA A 557 16.59 8.72 1.32
CA ALA A 557 16.92 7.96 0.11
C ALA A 557 16.80 8.85 -1.15
N PRO A 558 17.60 8.55 -2.21
CA PRO A 558 18.51 7.41 -2.35
C PRO A 558 19.93 7.63 -1.79
N LYS A 559 20.24 8.75 -1.17
CA LYS A 559 21.63 9.12 -0.84
C LYS A 559 22.12 8.60 0.51
N SER A 560 21.52 9.04 1.62
CA SER A 560 22.09 8.80 2.95
C SER A 560 21.39 7.69 3.75
N LEU A 561 20.23 7.19 3.29
CA LEU A 561 19.44 6.31 4.13
C LEU A 561 20.03 4.91 4.31
N ARG A 562 20.50 4.25 3.21
CA ARG A 562 21.13 2.93 3.30
C ARG A 562 22.40 3.01 4.13
N ASP A 563 23.32 3.90 3.79
CA ASP A 563 24.61 4.04 4.45
C ASP A 563 24.45 4.48 5.91
N GLY A 564 23.48 5.35 6.17
CA GLY A 564 23.11 5.77 7.52
C GLY A 564 22.61 4.61 8.40
N LEU A 565 21.84 3.67 7.86
CA LEU A 565 21.43 2.47 8.60
C LEU A 565 22.60 1.51 8.80
N ILE A 566 23.42 1.27 7.77
CA ILE A 566 24.63 0.41 7.88
C ILE A 566 25.58 0.96 8.94
N SER A 567 25.89 2.25 8.91
CA SER A 567 26.74 2.90 9.91
C SER A 567 26.25 2.68 11.35
N ARG A 568 24.93 2.69 11.57
CA ARG A 568 24.36 2.43 12.89
C ARG A 568 24.50 0.97 13.31
N ILE A 569 24.28 0.05 12.38
CA ILE A 569 24.51 -1.38 12.63
C ILE A 569 25.98 -1.64 12.98
N ASP A 570 26.92 -1.01 12.27
CA ASP A 570 28.35 -1.14 12.56
C ASP A 570 28.73 -0.52 13.91
N LYS A 571 28.11 0.59 14.31
CA LYS A 571 28.26 1.15 15.66
C LYS A 571 27.79 0.16 16.74
N GLU A 572 26.71 -0.60 16.49
CA GLU A 572 26.26 -1.66 17.41
C GLU A 572 27.32 -2.78 17.55
N ILE A 573 27.97 -3.17 16.46
CA ILE A 573 29.10 -4.13 16.50
C ILE A 573 30.23 -3.59 17.37
N GLN A 574 30.58 -2.32 17.20
CA GLN A 574 31.67 -1.68 18.03
C GLN A 574 31.24 -1.57 19.50
N HIS A 575 30.00 -1.24 19.80
CA HIS A 575 29.49 -1.21 21.16
C HIS A 575 29.54 -2.59 21.81
N HIS A 576 29.07 -3.62 21.09
CA HIS A 576 29.10 -4.99 21.59
C HIS A 576 30.51 -5.47 21.90
N ARG A 577 31.44 -5.25 20.96
CA ARG A 577 32.88 -5.59 21.15
C ARG A 577 33.51 -4.86 22.34
N ALA A 578 33.03 -3.65 22.65
CA ALA A 578 33.47 -2.86 23.79
C ALA A 578 32.75 -3.23 25.12
N GLY A 579 31.89 -4.28 25.12
CA GLY A 579 31.13 -4.72 26.28
C GLY A 579 30.03 -3.74 26.70
N ARG A 580 29.57 -2.84 25.79
CA ARG A 580 28.49 -1.91 26.01
C ARG A 580 27.16 -2.50 25.50
N PRO A 581 25.99 -2.06 26.03
CA PRO A 581 24.69 -2.47 25.52
C PRO A 581 24.56 -2.23 24.02
N ALA A 582 24.21 -3.28 23.28
CA ALA A 582 24.03 -3.24 21.82
C ALA A 582 22.90 -4.15 21.40
N HIS A 583 22.05 -3.68 20.50
CA HIS A 583 21.03 -4.46 19.81
C HIS A 583 20.52 -3.72 18.57
N VAL A 584 20.03 -4.48 17.59
CA VAL A 584 19.33 -3.94 16.42
C VAL A 584 17.90 -4.46 16.45
N ARG A 585 16.90 -3.57 16.40
CA ARG A 585 15.47 -3.91 16.33
C ARG A 585 14.82 -3.17 15.18
N ILE A 586 14.22 -3.90 14.26
CA ILE A 586 13.67 -3.36 13.03
C ILE A 586 12.22 -3.82 12.87
N LYS A 587 11.31 -2.88 12.60
CA LYS A 587 9.96 -3.14 12.11
C LYS A 587 9.84 -2.56 10.72
N VAL A 588 9.52 -3.40 9.72
CA VAL A 588 9.38 -3.00 8.30
C VAL A 588 8.29 -3.84 7.61
N ASN A 589 7.83 -3.38 6.44
CA ASN A 589 6.93 -4.22 5.64
C ASN A 589 7.69 -5.26 4.81
N SER A 590 8.91 -4.95 4.38
CA SER A 590 9.74 -5.85 3.57
C SER A 590 11.22 -5.59 3.77
N ILE A 591 12.01 -6.67 3.71
CA ILE A 591 13.47 -6.63 3.78
C ILE A 591 14.07 -7.56 2.72
N VAL A 592 14.73 -6.97 1.70
CA VAL A 592 15.36 -7.70 0.58
C VAL A 592 16.64 -7.00 0.05
N ASP A 593 17.07 -5.91 0.66
CA ASP A 593 18.30 -5.21 0.28
C ASP A 593 19.51 -6.00 0.78
N GLU A 594 20.34 -6.48 -0.14
CA GLU A 594 21.45 -7.37 0.16
C GLU A 594 22.49 -6.72 1.08
N ALA A 595 22.82 -5.45 0.86
CA ALA A 595 23.82 -4.74 1.66
C ALA A 595 23.38 -4.59 3.13
N LEU A 596 22.10 -4.23 3.34
CA LEU A 596 21.55 -4.14 4.70
C LEU A 596 21.44 -5.52 5.36
N ILE A 597 21.02 -6.55 4.63
CA ILE A 597 20.97 -7.93 5.17
C ILE A 597 22.36 -8.43 5.53
N ASP A 598 23.36 -8.18 4.68
CA ASP A 598 24.76 -8.54 4.97
C ASP A 598 25.28 -7.83 6.22
N SER A 599 24.92 -6.56 6.42
CA SER A 599 25.27 -5.82 7.64
C SER A 599 24.62 -6.46 8.89
N LEU A 600 23.37 -6.93 8.80
CA LEU A 600 22.71 -7.68 9.89
C LEU A 600 23.40 -9.02 10.17
N TYR A 601 23.85 -9.74 9.14
CA TYR A 601 24.61 -10.97 9.31
C TYR A 601 25.96 -10.72 10.02
N ARG A 602 26.68 -9.66 9.62
CA ARG A 602 27.91 -9.23 10.29
C ARG A 602 27.68 -8.88 11.77
N ALA A 603 26.58 -8.20 12.06
CA ALA A 603 26.18 -7.88 13.43
C ALA A 603 25.90 -9.16 14.25
N SER A 604 25.18 -10.12 13.67
CA SER A 604 24.92 -11.42 14.30
C SER A 604 26.19 -12.21 14.56
N GLN A 605 27.10 -12.28 13.57
CA GLN A 605 28.40 -12.96 13.73
C GLN A 605 29.27 -12.30 14.81
N ALA A 606 29.15 -10.98 15.01
CA ALA A 606 29.83 -10.26 16.10
C ALA A 606 29.15 -10.46 17.47
N GLY A 607 28.01 -11.15 17.56
CA GLY A 607 27.26 -11.43 18.78
C GLY A 607 26.17 -10.42 19.12
N VAL A 608 25.87 -9.44 18.24
CA VAL A 608 24.81 -8.45 18.46
C VAL A 608 23.43 -9.10 18.26
N PRO A 609 22.51 -9.01 19.23
CA PRO A 609 21.13 -9.45 19.05
C PRO A 609 20.41 -8.60 18.00
N VAL A 610 19.76 -9.28 17.04
CA VAL A 610 19.00 -8.65 15.95
C VAL A 610 17.58 -9.19 15.94
N ASP A 611 16.62 -8.31 16.11
CA ASP A 611 15.18 -8.59 16.04
C ASP A 611 14.56 -7.92 14.81
N VAL A 612 13.92 -8.70 13.94
CA VAL A 612 13.26 -8.20 12.74
C VAL A 612 11.78 -8.56 12.78
N TRP A 613 10.94 -7.56 12.92
CA TRP A 613 9.50 -7.68 12.75
C TRP A 613 9.14 -7.27 11.32
N VAL A 614 8.88 -8.25 10.45
CA VAL A 614 8.58 -8.01 9.04
C VAL A 614 7.17 -8.51 8.71
N ARG A 615 6.33 -7.64 8.15
CA ARG A 615 4.97 -8.03 7.76
C ARG A 615 4.96 -9.00 6.56
N GLY A 616 5.68 -8.69 5.49
CA GLY A 616 5.57 -9.34 4.19
C GLY A 616 6.86 -10.05 3.76
N ILE A 617 7.51 -9.51 2.74
CA ILE A 617 8.68 -10.14 2.09
C ILE A 617 9.92 -10.06 2.98
N CYS A 618 10.56 -11.21 3.22
CA CYS A 618 11.81 -11.31 3.96
C CYS A 618 12.81 -12.18 3.20
N ALA A 619 13.98 -11.64 2.89
CA ALA A 619 15.08 -12.40 2.30
C ALA A 619 16.15 -12.82 3.34
N VAL A 620 15.98 -12.47 4.61
CA VAL A 620 16.87 -12.88 5.71
C VAL A 620 16.62 -14.36 6.05
N ARG A 621 17.69 -15.13 6.24
CA ARG A 621 17.67 -16.48 6.82
C ARG A 621 18.09 -16.42 8.28
N PRO A 622 17.17 -16.44 9.25
CA PRO A 622 17.50 -16.40 10.67
C PRO A 622 17.96 -17.77 11.18
N GLY A 623 18.70 -17.80 12.29
CA GLY A 623 19.05 -19.02 13.02
C GLY A 623 19.96 -19.99 12.26
N VAL A 624 20.68 -19.53 11.23
CA VAL A 624 21.66 -20.35 10.51
C VAL A 624 22.99 -20.35 11.30
N PRO A 625 23.50 -21.54 11.73
CA PRO A 625 24.71 -21.62 12.52
C PRO A 625 25.92 -20.93 11.86
N GLY A 626 26.62 -20.08 12.63
CA GLY A 626 27.75 -19.32 12.16
C GLY A 626 27.46 -18.13 11.25
N LEU A 627 26.20 -17.91 10.90
CA LEU A 627 25.77 -16.78 10.08
C LEU A 627 24.81 -15.86 10.85
N SER A 628 23.72 -16.41 11.32
CA SER A 628 22.58 -15.65 11.85
C SER A 628 22.02 -16.20 13.16
N ASP A 629 22.89 -16.79 13.99
CA ASP A 629 22.55 -17.36 15.30
C ASP A 629 21.82 -16.36 16.22
N ASN A 630 22.12 -15.07 16.07
CA ASN A 630 21.57 -13.99 16.89
C ASN A 630 20.45 -13.20 16.18
N ILE A 631 19.94 -13.69 15.03
CA ILE A 631 18.84 -13.04 14.31
C ILE A 631 17.55 -13.79 14.56
N ARG A 632 16.50 -13.07 15.00
CA ARG A 632 15.14 -13.56 15.08
C ARG A 632 14.27 -12.76 14.13
N VAL A 633 13.42 -13.45 13.37
CA VAL A 633 12.46 -12.83 12.44
C VAL A 633 11.05 -13.25 12.79
N ARG A 634 10.16 -12.28 12.97
CA ARG A 634 8.73 -12.49 13.24
C ARG A 634 7.85 -11.68 12.32
N SER A 635 6.64 -12.17 12.11
CA SER A 635 5.56 -11.48 11.40
C SER A 635 4.30 -11.43 12.24
N ILE A 636 3.61 -10.31 12.19
CA ILE A 636 2.29 -10.14 12.81
C ILE A 636 1.34 -9.66 11.73
N LEU A 637 0.23 -10.36 11.59
CA LEU A 637 -0.90 -10.02 10.73
C LEU A 637 -2.16 -10.04 11.58
N GLY A 638 -3.18 -9.28 11.19
CA GLY A 638 -4.44 -9.27 11.92
C GLY A 638 -5.40 -8.21 11.39
N ARG A 639 -6.21 -7.69 12.29
CA ARG A 639 -7.26 -6.71 12.02
C ARG A 639 -6.78 -5.46 11.30
N PHE A 640 -5.61 -4.93 11.70
CA PHE A 640 -5.00 -3.76 11.08
C PHE A 640 -3.78 -4.19 10.25
N LEU A 641 -3.57 -3.53 9.13
CA LEU A 641 -2.39 -3.78 8.33
C LEU A 641 -1.17 -3.16 9.02
N GLU A 642 -0.25 -3.99 9.48
CA GLU A 642 1.04 -3.54 10.01
C GLU A 642 1.80 -2.80 8.92
N HIS A 643 2.01 -1.49 9.08
CA HIS A 643 2.54 -0.65 8.02
C HIS A 643 3.62 0.32 8.47
N SER A 644 3.75 0.59 9.76
CA SER A 644 4.79 1.45 10.27
C SER A 644 6.20 0.86 10.07
N ARG A 645 7.20 1.74 9.99
CA ARG A 645 8.62 1.38 9.95
C ARG A 645 9.31 2.04 11.12
N VAL A 646 10.03 1.23 11.88
CA VAL A 646 10.76 1.65 13.07
C VAL A 646 12.12 0.98 13.06
N PHE A 647 13.17 1.76 13.29
CA PHE A 647 14.55 1.27 13.40
C PHE A 647 15.09 1.69 14.75
N GLY A 648 15.43 0.73 15.59
CA GLY A 648 15.93 0.93 16.96
C GLY A 648 17.31 0.34 17.14
N PHE A 649 18.19 1.10 17.78
CA PHE A 649 19.58 0.75 18.06
C PHE A 649 19.87 0.97 19.55
N GLY A 650 20.66 0.06 20.15
CA GLY A 650 21.05 0.13 21.55
C GLY A 650 22.02 1.27 21.88
N ASN A 651 22.85 1.62 20.90
CA ASN A 651 23.76 2.76 20.90
C ASN A 651 24.53 2.93 22.22
N GLY A 652 25.12 1.84 22.71
CA GLY A 652 25.97 1.85 23.91
C GLY A 652 25.26 2.17 25.22
N GLY A 653 23.92 2.10 25.26
CA GLY A 653 23.06 2.41 26.41
C GLY A 653 22.25 3.72 26.28
N GLU A 654 22.47 4.49 25.21
CA GLU A 654 21.69 5.68 24.85
C GLU A 654 20.83 5.38 23.60
N PRO A 655 19.68 4.70 23.73
CA PRO A 655 18.94 4.17 22.58
C PRO A 655 18.62 5.22 21.53
N GLU A 656 18.83 4.87 20.27
CA GLU A 656 18.50 5.67 19.10
C GLU A 656 17.32 5.02 18.35
N VAL A 657 16.30 5.80 17.98
CA VAL A 657 15.10 5.30 17.29
C VAL A 657 14.74 6.21 16.14
N TRP A 658 14.43 5.61 14.99
CA TRP A 658 14.00 6.28 13.77
C TRP A 658 12.65 5.74 13.29
N ILE A 659 11.81 6.63 12.73
CA ILE A 659 10.56 6.25 12.07
C ILE A 659 10.47 6.92 10.70
N GLY A 660 9.76 6.32 9.75
CA GLY A 660 9.48 6.96 8.46
C GLY A 660 8.96 6.01 7.38
N SER A 661 9.20 6.38 6.13
CA SER A 661 8.50 5.79 4.99
C SER A 661 9.21 4.60 4.34
N ALA A 662 10.50 4.36 4.63
CA ALA A 662 11.34 3.41 3.92
C ALA A 662 11.20 1.98 4.42
N ASP A 663 11.02 1.04 3.48
CA ASP A 663 11.33 -0.37 3.68
C ASP A 663 12.78 -0.67 3.26
N MET A 664 13.34 -1.78 3.73
CA MET A 664 14.70 -2.23 3.37
C MET A 664 14.68 -2.97 2.03
N MET A 665 14.40 -2.23 0.95
CA MET A 665 14.27 -2.74 -0.41
C MET A 665 14.99 -1.82 -1.41
N HIS A 666 15.62 -2.38 -2.46
CA HIS A 666 16.26 -1.60 -3.53
C HIS A 666 15.38 -0.49 -4.10
N ARG A 667 14.11 -0.79 -4.40
CA ARG A 667 13.20 0.23 -4.93
C ARG A 667 13.00 1.42 -3.99
N ASN A 668 13.03 1.20 -2.67
CA ASN A 668 12.90 2.26 -1.65
C ASN A 668 14.20 3.04 -1.52
N LEU A 669 15.34 2.34 -1.55
CA LEU A 669 16.64 2.91 -1.24
C LEU A 669 17.35 3.51 -2.45
N ASP A 670 16.99 3.09 -3.69
CA ASP A 670 17.66 3.53 -4.93
C ASP A 670 16.76 4.32 -5.88
N ARG A 671 15.43 4.06 -5.86
CA ARG A 671 14.50 4.59 -6.87
C ARG A 671 13.34 5.39 -6.29
N ARG A 672 13.41 5.72 -5.00
CA ARG A 672 12.39 6.54 -4.32
C ARG A 672 13.03 7.61 -3.47
N ILE A 673 12.27 8.67 -3.26
CA ILE A 673 12.53 9.60 -2.16
C ILE A 673 11.78 9.06 -0.95
N GLU A 674 12.54 8.62 0.04
CA GLU A 674 12.07 8.17 1.35
C GLU A 674 12.73 9.03 2.42
N ALA A 675 12.10 9.13 3.59
CA ALA A 675 12.66 9.85 4.72
C ALA A 675 12.43 9.06 6.02
N LEU A 676 13.46 8.98 6.85
CA LEU A 676 13.38 8.60 8.24
C LEU A 676 13.69 9.82 9.10
N VAL A 677 12.97 10.00 10.20
CA VAL A 677 13.24 11.04 11.21
C VAL A 677 13.70 10.41 12.50
N ARG A 678 14.74 11.00 13.11
CA ARG A 678 15.22 10.61 14.44
C ARG A 678 14.25 11.09 15.51
N VAL A 679 13.77 10.18 16.35
CA VAL A 679 12.91 10.50 17.49
C VAL A 679 13.80 10.84 18.68
N THR A 680 13.75 12.10 19.14
CA THR A 680 14.64 12.62 20.19
C THR A 680 14.02 12.60 21.58
N ASP A 681 12.67 12.72 21.68
CA ASP A 681 11.99 12.69 22.98
C ASP A 681 12.18 11.33 23.69
N PRO A 682 12.67 11.31 24.94
CA PRO A 682 12.92 10.07 25.68
C PRO A 682 11.68 9.20 25.90
N GLY A 683 10.51 9.85 26.11
CA GLY A 683 9.23 9.14 26.33
C GLY A 683 8.74 8.47 25.06
N HIS A 684 8.90 9.13 23.92
CA HIS A 684 8.55 8.58 22.61
C HIS A 684 9.50 7.44 22.22
N ARG A 685 10.81 7.58 22.43
CA ARG A 685 11.81 6.50 22.24
C ARG A 685 11.46 5.27 23.09
N ALA A 686 11.16 5.47 24.36
CA ALA A 686 10.76 4.38 25.26
C ALA A 686 9.45 3.70 24.82
N SER A 687 8.50 4.45 24.26
CA SER A 687 7.24 3.91 23.73
C SER A 687 7.46 3.06 22.49
N LEU A 688 8.31 3.51 21.56
CA LEU A 688 8.67 2.76 20.34
C LEU A 688 9.48 1.50 20.66
N ASN A 689 10.42 1.58 21.57
CA ASN A 689 11.18 0.40 22.02
C ASN A 689 10.24 -0.65 22.65
N ARG A 690 9.28 -0.24 23.50
CA ARG A 690 8.27 -1.17 24.04
C ARG A 690 7.39 -1.79 22.97
N LEU A 691 7.03 -1.04 21.92
CA LEU A 691 6.29 -1.59 20.77
C LEU A 691 7.09 -2.73 20.12
N LEU A 692 8.37 -2.48 19.81
CA LEU A 692 9.27 -3.48 19.22
C LEU A 692 9.45 -4.69 20.13
N GLU A 693 9.70 -4.47 21.43
CA GLU A 693 9.85 -5.54 22.43
C GLU A 693 8.58 -6.38 22.55
N THR A 694 7.41 -5.73 22.55
CA THR A 694 6.12 -6.43 22.63
C THR A 694 5.90 -7.32 21.41
N GLY A 695 6.14 -6.80 20.20
CA GLY A 695 5.99 -7.58 18.96
C GLY A 695 6.96 -8.76 18.85
N MET A 696 8.15 -8.64 19.46
CA MET A 696 9.18 -9.67 19.47
C MET A 696 9.18 -10.55 20.73
N SER A 697 8.17 -10.38 21.61
CA SER A 697 8.03 -11.17 22.85
C SER A 697 7.48 -12.56 22.56
N ASP A 698 7.98 -13.59 23.26
CA ASP A 698 7.47 -14.96 23.16
C ASP A 698 6.03 -15.11 23.70
N GLY A 699 5.56 -14.15 24.48
CA GLY A 699 4.16 -14.05 24.93
C GLY A 699 3.21 -13.42 23.92
N THR A 700 3.67 -13.17 22.67
CA THR A 700 2.90 -12.51 21.61
C THR A 700 2.61 -13.46 20.46
N ALA A 701 1.34 -13.55 20.05
CA ALA A 701 0.92 -14.31 18.88
C ALA A 701 1.57 -13.72 17.60
N SER A 702 2.30 -14.58 16.88
CA SER A 702 3.08 -14.18 15.71
C SER A 702 3.48 -15.39 14.88
N TRP A 703 3.95 -15.15 13.66
CA TRP A 703 4.65 -16.16 12.86
C TRP A 703 6.15 -16.00 13.02
N HIS A 704 6.86 -17.11 13.19
CA HIS A 704 8.31 -17.16 13.31
C HIS A 704 8.91 -17.74 12.04
N LEU A 705 9.93 -17.11 11.51
CA LEU A 705 10.67 -17.59 10.34
C LEU A 705 11.77 -18.53 10.77
N GLY A 706 11.82 -19.71 10.17
CA GLY A 706 12.88 -20.70 10.37
C GLY A 706 14.09 -20.52 9.43
N PRO A 707 15.21 -21.21 9.70
CA PRO A 707 16.40 -21.18 8.84
C PRO A 707 16.20 -21.79 7.45
N ASP A 708 15.16 -22.60 7.27
CA ASP A 708 14.70 -23.20 6.01
C ASP A 708 13.85 -22.25 5.15
N GLY A 709 13.45 -21.10 5.73
CA GLY A 709 12.58 -20.12 5.08
C GLY A 709 11.09 -20.38 5.26
N GLU A 710 10.72 -21.36 6.10
CA GLU A 710 9.31 -21.65 6.42
C GLU A 710 8.85 -20.82 7.63
N TRP A 711 7.59 -20.44 7.60
CA TRP A 711 6.94 -19.69 8.68
C TRP A 711 6.09 -20.62 9.53
N THR A 712 6.28 -20.56 10.85
CA THR A 712 5.47 -21.31 11.81
C THR A 712 4.63 -20.35 12.64
N ARG A 713 3.32 -20.58 12.70
CA ARG A 713 2.40 -19.79 13.53
C ARG A 713 2.51 -20.20 14.98
N HIS A 714 2.73 -19.23 15.86
CA HIS A 714 2.71 -19.38 17.32
C HIS A 714 1.52 -18.56 17.85
N ALA A 715 0.42 -19.22 18.16
CA ALA A 715 -0.82 -18.62 18.68
C ALA A 715 -1.13 -19.05 20.13
N THR A 716 -0.49 -20.13 20.60
CA THR A 716 -0.68 -20.68 21.94
C THR A 716 0.66 -20.83 22.68
N ASP A 717 0.63 -20.75 24.00
CA ASP A 717 1.76 -21.05 24.86
C ASP A 717 1.97 -22.57 25.05
N ALA A 718 2.97 -22.95 25.85
CA ALA A 718 3.30 -24.36 26.12
C ALA A 718 2.17 -25.13 26.84
N ASP A 719 1.30 -24.44 27.54
CA ASP A 719 0.15 -25.02 28.28
C ASP A 719 -1.13 -25.02 27.42
N GLY A 720 -1.08 -24.56 26.15
CA GLY A 720 -2.20 -24.46 25.21
C GLY A 720 -3.05 -23.21 25.41
N GLY A 721 -2.64 -22.27 26.27
CA GLY A 721 -3.32 -20.98 26.46
C GLY A 721 -3.05 -20.02 25.29
N PRO A 722 -4.01 -19.15 24.93
CA PRO A 722 -3.82 -18.23 23.80
C PRO A 722 -2.77 -17.17 24.13
N LEU A 723 -1.83 -16.95 23.20
CA LEU A 723 -0.87 -15.85 23.25
C LEU A 723 -1.56 -14.51 23.01
N ARG A 724 -0.94 -13.42 23.46
CA ARG A 724 -1.51 -12.08 23.37
C ARG A 724 -1.45 -11.55 21.93
N ASN A 725 -2.55 -10.97 21.48
CA ASN A 725 -2.58 -10.22 20.22
C ASN A 725 -2.12 -8.78 20.46
N VAL A 726 -1.04 -8.34 19.78
CA VAL A 726 -0.47 -6.98 19.94
C VAL A 726 -1.50 -5.89 19.64
N GLN A 727 -2.30 -6.06 18.57
CA GLN A 727 -3.27 -5.04 18.17
C GLN A 727 -4.39 -4.88 19.20
N GLU A 728 -4.88 -5.99 19.75
CA GLU A 728 -5.88 -5.95 20.83
C GLU A 728 -5.27 -5.37 22.13
N MET A 729 -4.01 -5.68 22.46
CA MET A 729 -3.32 -5.06 23.59
C MET A 729 -3.24 -3.52 23.44
N LEU A 730 -2.97 -3.03 22.23
CA LEU A 730 -2.91 -1.59 21.95
C LEU A 730 -4.30 -0.95 22.01
N ILE A 731 -5.34 -1.62 21.51
CA ILE A 731 -6.74 -1.19 21.63
C ILE A 731 -7.12 -1.06 23.12
N ASP A 732 -6.83 -2.08 23.93
CA ASP A 732 -7.18 -2.10 25.35
C ASP A 732 -6.38 -1.07 26.16
N ALA A 733 -5.13 -0.85 25.81
CA ALA A 733 -4.33 0.22 26.43
C ALA A 733 -4.96 1.61 26.17
N ARG A 734 -5.52 1.83 24.99
CA ARG A 734 -6.24 3.07 24.67
C ARG A 734 -7.59 3.17 25.36
N ARG A 735 -8.34 2.08 25.46
CA ARG A 735 -9.62 2.04 26.19
C ARG A 735 -9.42 2.36 27.69
N ARG A 736 -8.41 1.78 28.32
CA ARG A 736 -8.08 2.03 29.75
C ARG A 736 -7.71 3.50 29.99
N ARG A 737 -6.91 4.12 29.11
CA ARG A 737 -6.57 5.53 29.24
C ARG A 737 -7.78 6.46 29.15
N ARG A 738 -8.82 6.10 28.40
CA ARG A 738 -10.10 6.83 28.36
C ARG A 738 -10.92 6.67 29.64
N GLY A 739 -10.97 5.47 30.20
CA GLY A 739 -11.70 5.19 31.45
C GLY A 739 -11.10 5.84 32.70
N THR A 740 -9.82 6.16 32.69
CA THR A 740 -9.14 6.88 33.79
C THR A 740 -9.19 8.40 33.63
N ALA A 741 -9.70 8.93 32.52
CA ALA A 741 -9.89 10.35 32.27
C ALA A 741 -11.32 10.84 32.61
N THR A 742 -12.17 10.01 33.25
CA THR A 742 -13.46 10.47 33.81
C THR A 742 -13.21 10.90 35.26
N PRO A 743 -13.58 12.14 35.65
CA PRO A 743 -13.36 12.69 37.00
C PRO A 743 -14.10 11.90 38.09
#